data_0ac8546a77ee7bcf41aece02a83e63b1
#
_entry.id   0ac8546a77ee7bcf41aece02a83e63b1
#
_cell.length_a   1.000
_cell.length_b   1.000
_cell.length_c   1.000
_cell.angle_alpha   90.00
_cell.angle_beta   90.00
_cell.angle_gamma   90.00
#
_symmetry.space_group_name_H-M   'P 1'
#
loop_
_entity.id
_entity.type
_entity.pdbx_description
1 polymer ?
#
loop_
_entity_poly.entity_id
_entity_poly.type
_entity_poly.pdbx_seq_one_letter_code
_entity_poly.pdbx_strand_id
1 'polypeptide(L)'
;MSQRFELASAYQPTGDQPTAIATLVDGLEKKEKEQTLLGVTGSGKTFTMANIIAQRQVPTLVLAHNKTLAAQLYSEFKAFFPDNEVHYFVSYFDYYQPEAYIASSDTYIEKDSKINDEIDRLRHAATTALLTRRDTIIVASVSCIYGIGSPDDYAEMSITVKAGERRQQDKFVRQLTDIQYQRNDIDFHRGTFRVKGDIVDIFPAGSDVAYRVDFFGDEVERITRIDPLTGEILGEPSEISIFPSSHYVTPKQKLERAIEGIKQEFDERMEFFEKHDKLLEAQRLAQRTKYDIEMLEETGFVKGIENYSRYLTNREPGEQPATLLDYFPDDFLMFVDESHMTLPQVRGMYNGDRARKEVLVEHGFRLPSALDNRPLTFDEFNRHINQVVYVSATPSEYELSHSPEPAQQIIRPTGLIDPEIHIRPTEGQIDDLIHEIRERVSKQQRVLVTTLTKRMAEDLSTYLQELDIKTAYIHSEVDTLERGDILRDLRSGVYDVLVGINLLREGLDLPEVSLVAIVDADKEGFLRSASALIQIIGRAARHVEGKVLMYADTVTKSMQQAIDETNRRRTIQEAYNKEHNITPTSVAKEIDEGLRAIIPKKPDEKAKLDLKKIPKDEYKSLIKDLSAQMELASANLEFEKAAELRDLIADIRSKM
;
A
#
# COMPACT_ATOMS: atom_id res chain seq x y z
N MET A 1 4.37 19.60 -20.00
CA MET A 1 3.01 19.05 -19.91
C MET A 1 2.27 19.80 -18.81
N SER A 2 0.96 20.02 -18.94
CA SER A 2 0.16 20.68 -17.92
C SER A 2 0.22 19.84 -16.62
N GLN A 3 0.66 20.41 -15.51
CA GLN A 3 0.62 19.76 -14.18
C GLN A 3 -0.79 19.90 -13.55
N ARG A 4 -1.82 19.59 -14.32
CA ARG A 4 -3.21 19.62 -13.89
C ARG A 4 -3.81 18.21 -13.91
N PHE A 5 -4.66 17.94 -12.95
CA PHE A 5 -5.44 16.71 -12.96
C PHE A 5 -6.49 16.75 -14.07
N GLU A 6 -6.44 15.76 -14.96
CA GLU A 6 -7.39 15.58 -16.05
C GLU A 6 -8.14 14.27 -15.84
N LEU A 7 -9.41 14.37 -15.46
CA LEU A 7 -10.25 13.20 -15.20
C LEU A 7 -10.67 12.53 -16.52
N ALA A 8 -10.15 11.33 -16.77
CA ALA A 8 -10.56 10.49 -17.89
C ALA A 8 -11.67 9.53 -17.42
N SER A 9 -12.91 9.79 -17.81
CA SER A 9 -14.03 8.91 -17.48
C SER A 9 -15.11 8.95 -18.56
N ALA A 10 -15.63 7.78 -18.92
CA ALA A 10 -16.83 7.65 -19.74
C ALA A 10 -18.11 7.93 -18.94
N TYR A 11 -18.03 7.98 -17.62
CA TYR A 11 -19.17 8.18 -16.71
C TYR A 11 -19.32 9.63 -16.32
N GLN A 12 -20.57 10.04 -16.08
CA GLN A 12 -20.90 11.33 -15.47
C GLN A 12 -21.47 11.08 -14.05
N PRO A 13 -21.28 12.02 -13.12
CA PRO A 13 -21.87 11.93 -11.79
C PRO A 13 -23.39 11.79 -11.85
N THR A 14 -23.92 10.78 -11.14
CA THR A 14 -25.37 10.46 -11.11
C THR A 14 -25.85 10.23 -9.67
N GLY A 15 -27.16 10.16 -9.48
CA GLY A 15 -27.75 9.98 -8.15
C GLY A 15 -27.41 11.12 -7.21
N ASP A 16 -26.89 10.79 -6.04
CA ASP A 16 -26.45 11.77 -5.02
C ASP A 16 -25.05 12.33 -5.29
N GLN A 17 -24.30 11.78 -6.26
CA GLN A 17 -22.91 12.18 -6.51
C GLN A 17 -22.76 13.66 -6.81
N PRO A 18 -23.57 14.29 -7.72
CA PRO A 18 -23.44 15.72 -8.01
C PRO A 18 -23.59 16.60 -6.77
N THR A 19 -24.56 16.31 -5.92
CA THR A 19 -24.84 17.04 -4.69
C THR A 19 -23.70 16.82 -3.66
N ALA A 20 -23.25 15.59 -3.48
CA ALA A 20 -22.15 15.27 -2.57
C ALA A 20 -20.85 15.93 -3.00
N ILE A 21 -20.50 15.90 -4.30
CA ILE A 21 -19.33 16.58 -4.85
C ILE A 21 -19.42 18.09 -4.61
N ALA A 22 -20.56 18.71 -4.95
CA ALA A 22 -20.75 20.15 -4.78
C ALA A 22 -20.64 20.58 -3.31
N THR A 23 -21.25 19.83 -2.39
CA THR A 23 -21.20 20.10 -0.94
C THR A 23 -19.76 20.04 -0.43
N LEU A 24 -19.03 18.96 -0.76
CA LEU A 24 -17.67 18.77 -0.29
C LEU A 24 -16.69 19.78 -0.90
N VAL A 25 -16.84 20.12 -2.17
CA VAL A 25 -16.01 21.16 -2.83
C VAL A 25 -16.28 22.53 -2.22
N ASP A 26 -17.53 22.91 -1.98
CA ASP A 26 -17.90 24.16 -1.33
C ASP A 26 -17.29 24.28 0.08
N GLY A 27 -17.35 23.19 0.88
CA GLY A 27 -16.70 23.14 2.19
C GLY A 27 -15.17 23.28 2.10
N LEU A 28 -14.53 22.61 1.13
CA LEU A 28 -13.10 22.75 0.88
C LEU A 28 -12.71 24.17 0.44
N GLU A 29 -13.55 24.86 -0.35
CA GLU A 29 -13.35 26.25 -0.73
C GLU A 29 -13.50 27.22 0.45
N LYS A 30 -14.42 26.92 1.37
CA LYS A 30 -14.60 27.63 2.63
C LYS A 30 -13.52 27.32 3.67
N LYS A 31 -12.55 26.47 3.33
CA LYS A 31 -11.46 26.02 4.20
C LYS A 31 -11.94 25.25 5.44
N GLU A 32 -13.04 24.53 5.33
CA GLU A 32 -13.42 23.55 6.34
C GLU A 32 -12.32 22.50 6.44
N LYS A 33 -11.83 22.27 7.66
CA LYS A 33 -10.70 21.36 7.88
C LYS A 33 -11.10 19.90 7.71
N GLU A 34 -12.29 19.55 8.21
CA GLU A 34 -12.76 18.17 8.31
C GLU A 34 -14.19 18.06 7.74
N GLN A 35 -14.39 17.15 6.80
CA GLN A 35 -15.69 16.85 6.22
C GLN A 35 -15.89 15.34 6.13
N THR A 36 -17.14 14.89 6.03
CA THR A 36 -17.46 13.46 5.94
C THR A 36 -18.34 13.16 4.73
N LEU A 37 -17.95 12.16 3.94
CA LEU A 37 -18.77 11.52 2.92
C LEU A 37 -19.34 10.22 3.46
N LEU A 38 -20.64 10.20 3.78
CA LEU A 38 -21.38 8.99 4.09
C LEU A 38 -21.81 8.34 2.78
N GLY A 39 -21.01 7.40 2.29
CA GLY A 39 -21.24 6.74 1.01
C GLY A 39 -21.47 5.25 1.17
N VAL A 40 -22.66 4.74 0.76
CA VAL A 40 -22.95 3.30 0.83
C VAL A 40 -22.07 2.50 -0.11
N THR A 41 -21.94 1.21 0.15
CA THR A 41 -21.18 0.31 -0.74
C THR A 41 -21.80 0.31 -2.15
N GLY A 42 -20.95 0.51 -3.17
CA GLY A 42 -21.40 0.54 -4.57
C GLY A 42 -21.99 1.86 -5.05
N SER A 43 -21.96 2.91 -4.24
CA SER A 43 -22.43 4.24 -4.66
C SER A 43 -21.42 5.01 -5.54
N GLY A 44 -20.21 4.48 -5.75
CA GLY A 44 -19.16 5.15 -6.55
C GLY A 44 -18.36 6.19 -5.77
N LYS A 45 -18.04 5.94 -4.51
CA LYS A 45 -17.24 6.83 -3.65
C LYS A 45 -15.90 7.24 -4.29
N THR A 46 -15.19 6.29 -4.91
CA THR A 46 -13.91 6.57 -5.59
C THR A 46 -14.09 7.58 -6.73
N PHE A 47 -15.16 7.46 -7.50
CA PHE A 47 -15.48 8.40 -8.57
C PHE A 47 -15.82 9.80 -8.04
N THR A 48 -16.50 9.88 -6.90
CA THR A 48 -16.76 11.13 -6.19
C THR A 48 -15.46 11.78 -5.74
N MET A 49 -14.54 11.02 -5.12
CA MET A 49 -13.20 11.50 -4.76
C MET A 49 -12.42 12.01 -5.98
N ALA A 50 -12.44 11.26 -7.09
CA ALA A 50 -11.77 11.65 -8.33
C ALA A 50 -12.30 12.98 -8.90
N ASN A 51 -13.62 13.20 -8.86
CA ASN A 51 -14.23 14.46 -9.28
C ASN A 51 -13.82 15.64 -8.37
N ILE A 52 -13.72 15.42 -7.06
CA ILE A 52 -13.24 16.43 -6.11
C ILE A 52 -11.77 16.77 -6.40
N ILE A 53 -10.90 15.77 -6.61
CA ILE A 53 -9.49 15.98 -6.96
C ILE A 53 -9.36 16.80 -8.25
N ALA A 54 -10.12 16.43 -9.30
CA ALA A 54 -10.12 17.14 -10.58
C ALA A 54 -10.58 18.59 -10.46
N GLN A 55 -11.44 18.93 -9.51
CA GLN A 55 -11.89 20.31 -9.27
C GLN A 55 -10.91 21.10 -8.40
N ARG A 56 -10.34 20.45 -7.36
CA ARG A 56 -9.46 21.13 -6.39
C ARG A 56 -8.04 21.36 -6.89
N GLN A 57 -7.53 20.53 -7.79
CA GLN A 57 -6.22 20.69 -8.42
C GLN A 57 -5.04 20.79 -7.44
N VAL A 58 -5.08 20.05 -6.34
CA VAL A 58 -4.02 20.00 -5.32
C VAL A 58 -3.50 18.59 -5.12
N PRO A 59 -2.22 18.40 -4.73
CA PRO A 59 -1.69 17.08 -4.39
C PRO A 59 -2.58 16.37 -3.38
N THR A 60 -2.78 15.08 -3.55
CA THR A 60 -3.78 14.35 -2.78
C THR A 60 -3.21 13.07 -2.19
N LEU A 61 -3.48 12.85 -0.90
CA LEU A 61 -3.24 11.59 -0.21
C LEU A 61 -4.56 10.84 -0.01
N VAL A 62 -4.62 9.59 -0.44
CA VAL A 62 -5.74 8.68 -0.17
C VAL A 62 -5.24 7.61 0.79
N LEU A 63 -5.73 7.63 2.02
CA LEU A 63 -5.31 6.70 3.08
C LEU A 63 -6.31 5.55 3.21
N ALA A 64 -5.81 4.31 3.12
CA ALA A 64 -6.58 3.08 3.25
C ALA A 64 -6.05 2.21 4.40
N HIS A 65 -6.92 1.43 5.04
CA HIS A 65 -6.56 0.64 6.22
C HIS A 65 -5.74 -0.63 5.93
N ASN A 66 -5.67 -1.10 4.68
CA ASN A 66 -4.87 -2.26 4.29
C ASN A 66 -4.32 -2.17 2.86
N LYS A 67 -3.36 -3.06 2.54
CA LYS A 67 -2.69 -3.09 1.22
C LYS A 67 -3.64 -3.41 0.07
N THR A 68 -4.59 -4.33 0.27
CA THR A 68 -5.53 -4.78 -0.77
C THR A 68 -6.47 -3.66 -1.20
N LEU A 69 -7.07 -2.95 -0.24
CA LEU A 69 -7.91 -1.79 -0.54
C LEU A 69 -7.10 -0.66 -1.18
N ALA A 70 -5.88 -0.39 -0.68
CA ALA A 70 -5.00 0.59 -1.28
C ALA A 70 -4.65 0.22 -2.74
N ALA A 71 -4.42 -1.07 -3.04
CA ALA A 71 -4.17 -1.54 -4.40
C ALA A 71 -5.37 -1.33 -5.32
N GLN A 72 -6.57 -1.65 -4.86
CA GLN A 72 -7.79 -1.41 -5.61
C GLN A 72 -7.98 0.09 -5.91
N LEU A 73 -7.86 0.95 -4.90
CA LEU A 73 -7.98 2.40 -5.06
C LEU A 73 -6.91 2.95 -6.01
N TYR A 74 -5.66 2.48 -5.90
CA TYR A 74 -4.59 2.84 -6.82
C TYR A 74 -4.95 2.51 -8.27
N SER A 75 -5.44 1.30 -8.54
CA SER A 75 -5.86 0.88 -9.88
C SER A 75 -7.00 1.75 -10.42
N GLU A 76 -8.03 2.02 -9.58
CA GLU A 76 -9.15 2.89 -9.93
C GLU A 76 -8.70 4.33 -10.22
N PHE A 77 -7.85 4.94 -9.36
CA PHE A 77 -7.33 6.29 -9.59
C PHE A 77 -6.40 6.37 -10.82
N LYS A 78 -5.60 5.32 -11.06
CA LYS A 78 -4.75 5.26 -12.26
C LYS A 78 -5.58 5.21 -13.54
N ALA A 79 -6.74 4.53 -13.51
CA ALA A 79 -7.68 4.53 -14.63
C ALA A 79 -8.37 5.90 -14.82
N PHE A 80 -8.69 6.61 -13.73
CA PHE A 80 -9.29 7.94 -13.78
C PHE A 80 -8.29 9.05 -14.16
N PHE A 81 -7.01 8.88 -13.87
CA PHE A 81 -5.94 9.86 -14.09
C PHE A 81 -4.74 9.23 -14.81
N PRO A 82 -4.91 8.72 -16.07
CA PRO A 82 -3.87 7.97 -16.76
C PRO A 82 -2.60 8.78 -17.04
N ASP A 83 -2.74 10.09 -17.24
CA ASP A 83 -1.65 11.02 -17.61
C ASP A 83 -1.06 11.76 -16.40
N ASN A 84 -1.61 11.55 -15.20
CA ASN A 84 -1.13 12.16 -13.96
C ASN A 84 -0.32 11.18 -13.12
N GLU A 85 0.38 11.71 -12.12
CA GLU A 85 1.21 10.92 -11.22
C GLU A 85 0.36 10.26 -10.13
N VAL A 86 -0.05 9.03 -10.36
CA VAL A 86 -0.74 8.20 -9.37
C VAL A 86 0.22 7.14 -8.86
N HIS A 87 0.47 7.11 -7.55
CA HIS A 87 1.46 6.25 -6.93
C HIS A 87 0.89 5.44 -5.76
N TYR A 88 1.55 4.32 -5.48
CA TYR A 88 1.18 3.38 -4.43
C TYR A 88 2.24 3.38 -3.33
N PHE A 89 1.84 3.63 -2.07
CA PHE A 89 2.76 3.73 -0.94
C PHE A 89 2.28 2.88 0.24
N VAL A 90 2.78 1.66 0.33
CA VAL A 90 2.43 0.73 1.41
C VAL A 90 3.70 0.16 2.05
N SER A 91 3.56 -0.67 3.07
CA SER A 91 4.71 -1.38 3.63
C SER A 91 5.36 -2.27 2.56
N TYR A 92 6.67 -2.11 2.36
CA TYR A 92 7.44 -2.85 1.36
C TYR A 92 7.85 -4.27 1.80
N PHE A 93 7.40 -4.73 2.97
CA PHE A 93 7.65 -6.08 3.42
C PHE A 93 6.58 -7.05 2.92
N ASP A 94 6.98 -8.14 2.26
CA ASP A 94 6.12 -9.30 1.99
C ASP A 94 5.88 -10.08 3.29
N TYR A 95 6.94 -10.23 4.08
CA TYR A 95 6.91 -10.78 5.42
C TYR A 95 7.66 -9.85 6.37
N TYR A 96 7.08 -9.63 7.55
CA TYR A 96 7.68 -8.79 8.58
C TYR A 96 7.44 -9.35 9.97
N GLN A 97 8.51 -9.80 10.61
CA GLN A 97 8.57 -10.12 12.03
C GLN A 97 9.36 -9.03 12.73
N PRO A 98 8.72 -8.19 13.56
CA PRO A 98 9.43 -7.16 14.29
C PRO A 98 10.36 -7.78 15.33
N GLU A 99 11.49 -7.12 15.58
CA GLU A 99 12.36 -7.43 16.70
C GLU A 99 11.57 -7.31 18.02
N ALA A 100 11.67 -8.30 18.88
CA ALA A 100 10.98 -8.32 20.18
C ALA A 100 11.77 -9.12 21.21
N TYR A 101 11.52 -8.84 22.48
CA TYR A 101 12.06 -9.61 23.57
C TYR A 101 10.97 -9.98 24.57
N ILE A 102 10.89 -11.25 24.93
CA ILE A 102 9.94 -11.79 25.89
C ILE A 102 10.70 -12.08 27.19
N ALA A 103 10.66 -11.15 28.13
CA ALA A 103 11.42 -11.22 29.38
C ALA A 103 11.06 -12.45 30.23
N SER A 104 9.79 -12.89 30.21
CA SER A 104 9.33 -14.05 31.00
C SER A 104 9.96 -15.39 30.59
N SER A 105 10.37 -15.52 29.33
CA SER A 105 11.00 -16.74 28.77
C SER A 105 12.43 -16.53 28.33
N ASP A 106 13.01 -15.32 28.55
CA ASP A 106 14.33 -14.90 28.03
C ASP A 106 14.49 -15.21 26.54
N THR A 107 13.43 -14.90 25.76
CA THR A 107 13.39 -15.23 24.34
C THR A 107 13.56 -13.93 23.52
N TYR A 108 14.67 -13.83 22.80
CA TYR A 108 14.87 -12.78 21.82
C TYR A 108 14.39 -13.24 20.44
N ILE A 109 13.53 -12.44 19.84
CA ILE A 109 13.01 -12.63 18.49
C ILE A 109 13.76 -11.61 17.60
N GLU A 110 14.60 -12.12 16.72
CA GLU A 110 15.31 -11.28 15.76
C GLU A 110 14.34 -10.73 14.72
N LYS A 111 14.63 -9.47 14.25
CA LYS A 111 13.90 -8.91 13.12
C LYS A 111 14.12 -9.79 11.89
N ASP A 112 13.05 -10.36 11.38
CA ASP A 112 13.04 -11.07 10.11
C ASP A 112 12.11 -10.36 9.12
N SER A 113 12.57 -10.12 7.90
CA SER A 113 11.80 -9.39 6.91
C SER A 113 12.27 -9.71 5.51
N LYS A 114 11.30 -9.87 4.62
CA LYS A 114 11.53 -9.99 3.18
C LYS A 114 10.99 -8.73 2.49
N ILE A 115 11.89 -7.99 1.87
CA ILE A 115 11.56 -6.78 1.11
C ILE A 115 11.01 -7.20 -0.25
N ASN A 116 9.99 -6.51 -0.71
CA ASN A 116 9.47 -6.59 -2.07
C ASN A 116 10.07 -5.41 -2.87
N ASP A 117 10.96 -5.72 -3.78
CA ASP A 117 11.70 -4.73 -4.57
C ASP A 117 10.77 -3.85 -5.43
N GLU A 118 9.63 -4.39 -5.87
CA GLU A 118 8.68 -3.64 -6.67
C GLU A 118 7.90 -2.63 -5.81
N ILE A 119 7.49 -3.02 -4.61
CA ILE A 119 6.85 -2.08 -3.69
C ILE A 119 7.84 -1.00 -3.23
N ASP A 120 9.12 -1.36 -3.03
CA ASP A 120 10.16 -0.38 -2.69
C ASP A 120 10.35 0.64 -3.82
N ARG A 121 10.42 0.19 -5.07
CA ARG A 121 10.41 1.05 -6.25
C ARG A 121 9.22 2.03 -6.25
N LEU A 122 8.00 1.52 -6.02
CA LEU A 122 6.80 2.35 -6.00
C LEU A 122 6.84 3.41 -4.89
N ARG A 123 7.47 3.11 -3.75
CA ARG A 123 7.67 4.07 -2.66
C ARG A 123 8.63 5.19 -3.05
N HIS A 124 9.75 4.85 -3.68
CA HIS A 124 10.69 5.84 -4.23
C HIS A 124 10.06 6.68 -5.32
N ALA A 125 9.27 6.08 -6.22
CA ALA A 125 8.52 6.81 -7.23
C ALA A 125 7.54 7.81 -6.60
N ALA A 126 6.83 7.42 -5.54
CA ALA A 126 5.89 8.28 -4.82
C ALA A 126 6.56 9.51 -4.21
N THR A 127 7.66 9.32 -3.48
CA THR A 127 8.41 10.43 -2.84
C THR A 127 9.04 11.36 -3.88
N THR A 128 9.59 10.80 -4.96
CA THR A 128 10.13 11.58 -6.08
C THR A 128 9.05 12.42 -6.76
N ALA A 129 7.87 11.84 -7.02
CA ALA A 129 6.75 12.56 -7.64
C ALA A 129 6.27 13.72 -6.78
N LEU A 130 6.15 13.55 -5.46
CA LEU A 130 5.76 14.62 -4.53
C LEU A 130 6.72 15.81 -4.55
N LEU A 131 8.02 15.55 -4.70
CA LEU A 131 9.05 16.60 -4.76
C LEU A 131 9.16 17.29 -6.12
N THR A 132 8.63 16.69 -7.19
CA THR A 132 8.84 17.18 -8.56
C THR A 132 7.57 17.62 -9.26
N ARG A 133 6.38 17.16 -8.83
CA ARG A 133 5.11 17.43 -9.50
C ARG A 133 3.99 17.78 -8.53
N ARG A 134 3.07 18.62 -9.00
CA ARG A 134 1.89 19.04 -8.23
C ARG A 134 0.65 18.16 -8.51
N ASP A 135 0.58 17.52 -9.65
CA ASP A 135 -0.53 16.65 -10.07
C ASP A 135 -0.32 15.21 -9.60
N THR A 136 -0.07 15.05 -8.29
CA THR A 136 0.30 13.78 -7.66
C THR A 136 -0.80 13.28 -6.74
N ILE A 137 -1.22 12.02 -6.94
CA ILE A 137 -2.10 11.27 -6.04
C ILE A 137 -1.30 10.12 -5.44
N ILE A 138 -1.23 10.07 -4.11
CA ILE A 138 -0.62 8.94 -3.41
C ILE A 138 -1.72 8.13 -2.74
N VAL A 139 -1.82 6.85 -3.08
CA VAL A 139 -2.67 5.91 -2.37
C VAL A 139 -1.80 5.13 -1.38
N ALA A 140 -2.04 5.33 -0.10
CA ALA A 140 -1.19 4.81 0.96
C ALA A 140 -1.95 3.92 1.96
N SER A 141 -1.22 3.00 2.59
CA SER A 141 -1.67 2.38 3.83
C SER A 141 -1.15 3.17 5.05
N VAL A 142 -1.51 2.72 6.25
CA VAL A 142 -1.03 3.33 7.52
C VAL A 142 0.52 3.39 7.61
N SER A 143 1.25 2.70 6.74
CA SER A 143 2.71 2.84 6.65
C SER A 143 3.19 4.27 6.37
N CYS A 144 2.34 5.15 5.85
CA CYS A 144 2.64 6.56 5.59
C CYS A 144 2.94 7.39 6.85
N ILE A 145 2.53 6.93 8.05
CA ILE A 145 2.81 7.63 9.32
C ILE A 145 4.11 7.16 9.98
N TYR A 146 4.84 6.22 9.37
CA TYR A 146 6.14 5.76 9.86
C TYR A 146 7.27 6.62 9.28
N GLY A 147 8.35 6.78 10.04
CA GLY A 147 9.53 7.53 9.61
C GLY A 147 10.18 6.93 8.37
N ILE A 148 10.50 7.79 7.39
CA ILE A 148 11.16 7.40 6.13
C ILE A 148 12.41 8.23 5.80
N GLY A 149 12.78 9.21 6.62
CA GLY A 149 13.87 10.12 6.37
C GLY A 149 13.39 11.53 5.99
N SER A 150 14.34 12.49 6.04
CA SER A 150 14.04 13.91 5.77
C SER A 150 13.78 14.17 4.29
N PRO A 151 12.64 14.81 3.91
CA PRO A 151 12.41 15.23 2.54
C PRO A 151 13.45 16.24 2.05
N ASP A 152 13.94 17.13 2.93
CA ASP A 152 14.93 18.13 2.59
C ASP A 152 16.28 17.46 2.22
N ASP A 153 16.75 16.51 3.04
CA ASP A 153 17.99 15.77 2.75
C ASP A 153 17.86 14.95 1.48
N TYR A 154 16.70 14.31 1.26
CA TYR A 154 16.41 13.51 0.07
C TYR A 154 16.40 14.38 -1.21
N ALA A 155 15.87 15.59 -1.14
CA ALA A 155 15.84 16.55 -2.25
C ALA A 155 17.23 17.19 -2.46
N GLU A 156 17.93 17.63 -1.39
CA GLU A 156 19.25 18.29 -1.46
C GLU A 156 20.30 17.35 -2.07
N MET A 157 20.25 16.08 -1.75
CA MET A 157 21.20 15.09 -2.26
C MET A 157 20.87 14.59 -3.67
N SER A 158 19.76 15.03 -4.29
CA SER A 158 19.46 14.68 -5.69
C SER A 158 20.51 15.26 -6.66
N ILE A 159 20.81 14.51 -7.72
CA ILE A 159 21.78 14.90 -8.73
C ILE A 159 21.03 15.22 -10.03
N THR A 160 21.07 16.48 -10.46
CA THR A 160 20.55 16.88 -11.76
C THR A 160 21.65 16.89 -12.79
N VAL A 161 21.43 16.27 -13.95
CA VAL A 161 22.38 16.18 -15.07
C VAL A 161 21.70 16.71 -16.33
N LYS A 162 22.42 17.58 -17.07
CA LYS A 162 21.92 18.18 -18.33
C LYS A 162 22.86 17.85 -19.50
N ALA A 163 22.28 17.54 -20.65
CA ALA A 163 23.06 17.40 -21.87
C ALA A 163 23.74 18.74 -22.24
N GLY A 164 25.02 18.67 -22.62
CA GLY A 164 25.86 19.84 -22.93
C GLY A 164 26.49 20.52 -21.69
N GLU A 165 26.24 20.03 -20.46
CA GLU A 165 26.88 20.62 -19.29
C GLU A 165 28.32 20.12 -19.10
N ARG A 166 29.18 20.98 -18.50
CA ARG A 166 30.53 20.56 -18.07
C ARG A 166 30.45 19.81 -16.76
N ARG A 167 30.82 18.52 -16.80
CA ARG A 167 30.81 17.65 -15.63
C ARG A 167 31.90 16.58 -15.77
N GLN A 168 32.76 16.45 -14.80
CA GLN A 168 33.78 15.40 -14.76
C GLN A 168 33.15 14.06 -14.39
N GLN A 169 33.37 13.02 -15.20
CA GLN A 169 32.84 11.68 -14.97
C GLN A 169 33.18 11.13 -13.57
N ASP A 170 34.45 11.25 -13.14
CA ASP A 170 34.89 10.76 -11.83
C ASP A 170 34.16 11.42 -10.65
N LYS A 171 33.88 12.73 -10.77
CA LYS A 171 33.08 13.43 -9.74
C LYS A 171 31.63 12.98 -9.75
N PHE A 172 31.07 12.75 -10.93
CA PHE A 172 29.72 12.25 -11.07
C PHE A 172 29.58 10.85 -10.46
N VAL A 173 30.51 9.95 -10.73
CA VAL A 173 30.56 8.60 -10.15
C VAL A 173 30.65 8.65 -8.62
N ARG A 174 31.44 9.55 -8.05
CA ARG A 174 31.51 9.76 -6.58
C ARG A 174 30.16 10.26 -6.03
N GLN A 175 29.53 11.23 -6.70
CA GLN A 175 28.22 11.72 -6.28
C GLN A 175 27.17 10.60 -6.27
N LEU A 176 27.18 9.67 -7.26
CA LEU A 176 26.29 8.50 -7.26
C LEU A 176 26.52 7.61 -6.02
N THR A 177 27.78 7.41 -5.62
CA THR A 177 28.12 6.66 -4.39
C THR A 177 27.65 7.40 -3.13
N ASP A 178 27.81 8.73 -3.08
CA ASP A 178 27.34 9.55 -1.95
C ASP A 178 25.83 9.45 -1.74
N ILE A 179 25.05 9.28 -2.80
CA ILE A 179 23.61 9.07 -2.74
C ILE A 179 23.19 7.58 -2.69
N GLN A 180 24.11 6.74 -2.21
CA GLN A 180 23.89 5.32 -1.89
C GLN A 180 23.68 4.40 -3.11
N TYR A 181 24.06 4.81 -4.34
CA TYR A 181 24.12 3.89 -5.48
C TYR A 181 25.36 3.03 -5.40
N GLN A 182 25.20 1.75 -5.71
CA GLN A 182 26.30 0.80 -5.74
C GLN A 182 26.81 0.61 -7.16
N ARG A 183 28.15 0.58 -7.34
CA ARG A 183 28.72 0.20 -8.61
C ARG A 183 28.59 -1.30 -8.82
N ASN A 184 27.90 -1.71 -9.86
CA ASN A 184 27.78 -3.10 -10.25
C ASN A 184 27.82 -3.22 -11.77
N ASP A 185 28.97 -3.63 -12.29
CA ASP A 185 29.20 -3.71 -13.73
C ASP A 185 28.64 -5.02 -14.34
N ILE A 186 28.20 -5.99 -13.51
CA ILE A 186 27.71 -7.32 -13.92
C ILE A 186 26.21 -7.44 -13.71
N ASP A 187 25.73 -7.27 -12.49
CA ASP A 187 24.30 -7.36 -12.16
C ASP A 187 23.70 -5.95 -12.04
N PHE A 188 23.12 -5.49 -13.15
CA PHE A 188 22.56 -4.14 -13.25
C PHE A 188 21.11 -4.13 -12.82
N HIS A 189 20.87 -3.74 -11.57
CA HIS A 189 19.55 -3.67 -10.95
C HIS A 189 19.28 -2.28 -10.34
N ARG A 190 18.08 -2.04 -9.85
CA ARG A 190 17.70 -0.75 -9.26
C ARG A 190 18.63 -0.35 -8.12
N GLY A 191 18.99 0.94 -8.04
CA GLY A 191 19.94 1.45 -7.06
C GLY A 191 21.42 1.16 -7.40
N THR A 192 21.71 0.71 -8.63
CA THR A 192 23.06 0.50 -9.09
C THR A 192 23.43 1.38 -10.28
N PHE A 193 24.72 1.56 -10.49
CA PHE A 193 25.28 2.15 -11.70
C PHE A 193 26.45 1.30 -12.21
N ARG A 194 26.72 1.38 -13.51
CA ARG A 194 27.89 0.75 -14.15
C ARG A 194 28.64 1.75 -15.00
N VAL A 195 29.95 1.54 -15.14
CA VAL A 195 30.82 2.44 -15.91
C VAL A 195 31.54 1.64 -16.98
N LYS A 196 31.38 2.04 -18.24
CA LYS A 196 32.03 1.42 -19.42
C LYS A 196 32.69 2.51 -20.27
N GLY A 197 34.00 2.75 -20.04
CA GLY A 197 34.70 3.85 -20.69
C GLY A 197 34.11 5.20 -20.33
N ASP A 198 33.69 5.97 -21.31
CA ASP A 198 33.08 7.30 -21.14
C ASP A 198 31.56 7.25 -20.91
N ILE A 199 31.00 6.06 -20.65
CA ILE A 199 29.58 5.83 -20.46
C ILE A 199 29.29 5.46 -19.02
N VAL A 200 28.28 6.10 -18.42
CA VAL A 200 27.72 5.76 -17.10
C VAL A 200 26.26 5.40 -17.26
N ASP A 201 25.94 4.13 -17.05
CA ASP A 201 24.54 3.66 -16.98
C ASP A 201 24.08 3.68 -15.51
N ILE A 202 22.87 4.21 -15.25
CA ILE A 202 22.31 4.37 -13.92
C ILE A 202 20.90 3.81 -13.91
N PHE A 203 20.59 2.94 -12.94
CA PHE A 203 19.23 2.43 -12.77
C PHE A 203 18.61 3.01 -11.49
N PRO A 204 17.76 4.07 -11.60
CA PRO A 204 17.18 4.74 -10.44
C PRO A 204 16.30 3.82 -9.61
N ALA A 205 16.30 4.00 -8.28
CA ALA A 205 15.55 3.18 -7.35
C ALA A 205 14.02 3.24 -7.60
N GLY A 206 13.50 4.39 -7.99
CA GLY A 206 12.07 4.61 -8.25
C GLY A 206 11.62 4.41 -9.71
N SER A 207 12.48 3.88 -10.60
CA SER A 207 12.20 3.82 -12.03
C SER A 207 12.18 2.38 -12.56
N ASP A 208 11.44 2.17 -13.66
CA ASP A 208 11.46 0.92 -14.45
C ASP A 208 12.45 0.99 -15.61
N VAL A 209 13.02 2.17 -15.86
CA VAL A 209 13.96 2.41 -16.94
C VAL A 209 15.28 2.92 -16.39
N ALA A 210 16.38 2.63 -17.07
CA ALA A 210 17.69 3.13 -16.76
C ALA A 210 18.03 4.35 -17.63
N TYR A 211 19.03 5.10 -17.19
CA TYR A 211 19.57 6.23 -17.92
C TYR A 211 21.04 5.97 -18.27
N ARG A 212 21.40 6.29 -19.47
CA ARG A 212 22.77 6.28 -19.98
C ARG A 212 23.24 7.73 -20.14
N VAL A 213 24.36 8.06 -19.54
CA VAL A 213 25.02 9.36 -19.65
C VAL A 213 26.33 9.15 -20.38
N ASP A 214 26.40 9.68 -21.60
CA ASP A 214 27.59 9.62 -22.45
C ASP A 214 28.44 10.87 -22.19
N PHE A 215 29.73 10.69 -21.89
CA PHE A 215 30.68 11.75 -21.66
C PHE A 215 31.65 11.89 -22.84
N PHE A 216 31.98 13.13 -23.19
CA PHE A 216 33.09 13.46 -24.06
C PHE A 216 34.06 14.39 -23.33
N GLY A 217 35.14 13.81 -22.77
CA GLY A 217 36.03 14.52 -21.85
C GLY A 217 35.30 14.97 -20.58
N ASP A 218 35.26 16.28 -20.32
CA ASP A 218 34.57 16.91 -19.16
C ASP A 218 33.17 17.46 -19.54
N GLU A 219 32.53 16.93 -20.60
CA GLU A 219 31.19 17.36 -21.04
C GLU A 219 30.25 16.19 -21.13
N VAL A 220 29.01 16.37 -20.70
CA VAL A 220 27.91 15.43 -20.93
C VAL A 220 27.42 15.59 -22.35
N GLU A 221 27.82 14.68 -23.25
CA GLU A 221 27.44 14.74 -24.66
C GLU A 221 25.96 14.45 -24.85
N ARG A 222 25.45 13.38 -24.21
CA ARG A 222 24.10 12.89 -24.41
C ARG A 222 23.59 12.18 -23.18
N ILE A 223 22.26 12.25 -22.99
CA ILE A 223 21.51 11.48 -21.99
C ILE A 223 20.48 10.64 -22.72
N THR A 224 20.46 9.32 -22.47
CA THR A 224 19.56 8.39 -23.13
C THR A 224 18.78 7.60 -22.09
N ARG A 225 17.48 7.47 -22.28
CA ARG A 225 16.64 6.57 -21.49
C ARG A 225 16.67 5.20 -22.16
N ILE A 226 17.03 4.15 -21.42
CA ILE A 226 17.23 2.80 -21.93
C ILE A 226 16.44 1.77 -21.14
N ASP A 227 16.04 0.70 -21.80
CA ASP A 227 15.59 -0.51 -21.13
C ASP A 227 16.79 -1.16 -20.41
N PRO A 228 16.70 -1.43 -19.08
CA PRO A 228 17.85 -1.92 -18.31
C PRO A 228 18.32 -3.31 -18.69
N LEU A 229 17.44 -4.15 -19.26
CA LEU A 229 17.76 -5.52 -19.66
C LEU A 229 18.34 -5.58 -21.08
N THR A 230 17.70 -4.89 -22.02
CA THR A 230 18.01 -4.99 -23.44
C THR A 230 18.94 -3.90 -23.95
N GLY A 231 19.04 -2.77 -23.25
CA GLY A 231 19.73 -1.56 -23.70
C GLY A 231 18.98 -0.80 -24.81
N GLU A 232 17.71 -1.19 -25.12
CA GLU A 232 16.90 -0.49 -26.13
C GLU A 232 16.71 0.98 -25.75
N ILE A 233 16.88 1.87 -26.73
CA ILE A 233 16.71 3.31 -26.52
C ILE A 233 15.23 3.65 -26.52
N LEU A 234 14.76 4.17 -25.38
CA LEU A 234 13.37 4.57 -25.15
C LEU A 234 13.14 6.07 -25.30
N GLY A 235 14.21 6.88 -25.38
CA GLY A 235 14.15 8.32 -25.57
C GLY A 235 15.44 9.04 -25.18
N GLU A 236 15.53 10.31 -25.54
CA GLU A 236 16.69 11.18 -25.27
C GLU A 236 16.25 12.43 -24.51
N PRO A 237 16.17 12.40 -23.17
CA PRO A 237 15.85 13.58 -22.39
C PRO A 237 17.03 14.56 -22.36
N SER A 238 16.75 15.86 -22.36
CA SER A 238 17.77 16.91 -22.22
C SER A 238 18.30 17.06 -20.80
N GLU A 239 17.53 16.58 -19.82
CA GLU A 239 17.84 16.69 -18.39
C GLU A 239 17.24 15.52 -17.64
N ILE A 240 17.96 15.03 -16.62
CA ILE A 240 17.46 14.02 -15.67
C ILE A 240 17.80 14.44 -14.23
N SER A 241 16.94 14.03 -13.29
CA SER A 241 17.20 14.15 -11.85
C SER A 241 17.26 12.77 -11.24
N ILE A 242 18.36 12.45 -10.56
CA ILE A 242 18.63 11.17 -9.92
C ILE A 242 18.49 11.38 -8.41
N PHE A 243 17.48 10.78 -7.82
CA PHE A 243 17.25 10.82 -6.37
C PHE A 243 18.00 9.70 -5.67
N PRO A 244 18.29 9.84 -4.37
CA PRO A 244 19.00 8.82 -3.59
C PRO A 244 18.35 7.43 -3.69
N SER A 245 19.15 6.37 -3.64
CA SER A 245 18.68 4.99 -3.67
C SER A 245 18.10 4.50 -2.35
N SER A 246 18.18 5.30 -1.29
CA SER A 246 17.59 5.05 0.02
C SER A 246 16.90 6.32 0.54
N HIS A 247 15.77 6.17 1.22
CA HIS A 247 15.11 7.30 1.89
C HIS A 247 15.91 7.79 3.12
N TYR A 248 16.69 6.90 3.77
CA TYR A 248 17.60 7.25 4.85
C TYR A 248 19.00 7.61 4.27
N VAL A 249 19.05 8.74 3.60
CA VAL A 249 20.30 9.32 3.13
C VAL A 249 20.65 10.52 4.00
N THR A 250 21.92 10.63 4.39
CA THR A 250 22.35 11.69 5.28
C THR A 250 23.65 12.30 4.75
N PRO A 251 23.71 13.63 4.56
CA PRO A 251 24.94 14.31 4.18
C PRO A 251 26.08 14.00 5.14
N LYS A 252 27.30 13.86 4.62
CA LYS A 252 28.49 13.41 5.39
C LYS A 252 28.69 14.16 6.71
N GLN A 253 28.55 15.48 6.70
CA GLN A 253 28.71 16.28 7.92
C GLN A 253 27.64 16.00 8.98
N LYS A 254 26.41 15.69 8.57
CA LYS A 254 25.35 15.29 9.49
C LYS A 254 25.62 13.88 10.04
N LEU A 255 26.12 12.98 9.19
CA LEU A 255 26.48 11.62 9.60
C LEU A 255 27.59 11.61 10.66
N GLU A 256 28.63 12.40 10.49
CA GLU A 256 29.73 12.54 11.46
C GLU A 256 29.19 12.98 12.83
N ARG A 257 28.34 14.02 12.87
CA ARG A 257 27.68 14.46 14.11
C ARG A 257 26.77 13.40 14.71
N ALA A 258 26.03 12.67 13.86
CA ALA A 258 25.14 11.59 14.31
C ALA A 258 25.97 10.50 15.02
N ILE A 259 27.10 10.10 14.47
CA ILE A 259 27.99 9.10 15.05
C ILE A 259 28.53 9.57 16.42
N GLU A 260 28.92 10.85 16.56
CA GLU A 260 29.33 11.41 17.86
C GLU A 260 28.20 11.34 18.89
N GLY A 261 26.96 11.72 18.51
CA GLY A 261 25.80 11.63 19.38
C GLY A 261 25.44 10.19 19.78
N ILE A 262 25.56 9.23 18.84
CA ILE A 262 25.34 7.80 19.12
C ILE A 262 26.39 7.27 20.11
N LYS A 263 27.67 7.65 19.95
CA LYS A 263 28.74 7.28 20.88
C LYS A 263 28.51 7.84 22.29
N GLN A 264 28.12 9.10 22.38
CA GLN A 264 27.79 9.70 23.67
C GLN A 264 26.62 8.99 24.36
N GLU A 265 25.51 8.73 23.66
CA GLU A 265 24.36 8.01 24.22
C GLU A 265 24.74 6.57 24.63
N PHE A 266 25.60 5.93 23.84
CA PHE A 266 26.12 4.60 24.16
C PHE A 266 26.90 4.61 25.47
N ASP A 267 27.84 5.54 25.67
CA ASP A 267 28.62 5.65 26.89
C ASP A 267 27.75 5.95 28.12
N GLU A 268 26.78 6.87 27.99
CA GLU A 268 25.83 7.18 29.05
C GLU A 268 24.98 5.96 29.43
N ARG A 269 24.56 5.16 28.43
CA ARG A 269 23.74 3.96 28.67
C ARG A 269 24.56 2.81 29.26
N MET A 270 25.83 2.66 28.87
CA MET A 270 26.74 1.71 29.49
C MET A 270 26.96 2.03 30.97
N GLU A 271 27.25 3.28 31.30
CA GLU A 271 27.38 3.72 32.68
C GLU A 271 26.10 3.49 33.50
N PHE A 272 24.92 3.70 32.90
CA PHE A 272 23.64 3.41 33.53
C PHE A 272 23.51 1.91 33.88
N PHE A 273 23.83 1.02 32.95
CA PHE A 273 23.72 -0.43 33.19
C PHE A 273 24.74 -0.91 34.24
N GLU A 274 25.97 -0.42 34.20
CA GLU A 274 27.00 -0.77 35.17
C GLU A 274 26.62 -0.30 36.59
N LYS A 275 26.11 0.92 36.75
CA LYS A 275 25.62 1.43 38.04
C LYS A 275 24.43 0.66 38.63
N HIS A 276 23.69 -0.04 37.81
CA HIS A 276 22.52 -0.83 38.22
C HIS A 276 22.79 -2.34 38.21
N ASP A 277 24.05 -2.78 38.16
CA ASP A 277 24.46 -4.18 38.10
C ASP A 277 23.82 -4.99 36.95
N LYS A 278 23.44 -4.34 35.85
CA LYS A 278 22.87 -4.93 34.63
C LYS A 278 23.96 -5.30 33.63
N LEU A 279 24.87 -6.22 34.01
CA LEU A 279 26.05 -6.56 33.21
C LEU A 279 25.71 -7.29 31.90
N LEU A 280 24.65 -8.09 31.88
CA LEU A 280 24.21 -8.79 30.70
C LEU A 280 23.66 -7.81 29.64
N GLU A 281 22.84 -6.85 30.09
CA GLU A 281 22.30 -5.79 29.24
C GLU A 281 23.42 -4.90 28.68
N ALA A 282 24.40 -4.57 29.50
CA ALA A 282 25.59 -3.83 29.07
C ALA A 282 26.35 -4.59 27.97
N GLN A 283 26.58 -5.89 28.15
CA GLN A 283 27.26 -6.71 27.15
C GLN A 283 26.49 -6.80 25.83
N ARG A 284 25.18 -7.03 25.88
CA ARG A 284 24.29 -7.06 24.69
C ARG A 284 24.39 -5.74 23.91
N LEU A 285 24.24 -4.63 24.62
CA LEU A 285 24.28 -3.30 24.01
C LEU A 285 25.64 -3.01 23.38
N ALA A 286 26.74 -3.32 24.11
CA ALA A 286 28.09 -3.09 23.63
C ALA A 286 28.40 -3.87 22.34
N GLN A 287 28.03 -5.14 22.28
CA GLN A 287 28.27 -5.98 21.11
C GLN A 287 27.60 -5.41 19.84
N ARG A 288 26.35 -5.01 19.97
CA ARG A 288 25.57 -4.52 18.82
C ARG A 288 25.97 -3.11 18.42
N THR A 289 26.00 -2.18 19.39
CA THR A 289 26.18 -0.76 19.10
C THR A 289 27.58 -0.45 18.57
N LYS A 290 28.63 -1.11 19.08
CA LYS A 290 29.99 -0.95 18.56
C LYS A 290 30.11 -1.38 17.11
N TYR A 291 29.53 -2.53 16.77
CA TYR A 291 29.47 -2.99 15.37
C TYR A 291 28.72 -2.00 14.47
N ASP A 292 27.55 -1.51 14.92
CA ASP A 292 26.75 -0.57 14.15
C ASP A 292 27.49 0.76 13.91
N ILE A 293 28.23 1.26 14.93
CA ILE A 293 29.07 2.48 14.82
C ILE A 293 30.19 2.27 13.80
N GLU A 294 30.93 1.16 13.87
CA GLU A 294 32.00 0.82 12.94
C GLU A 294 31.50 0.77 11.49
N MET A 295 30.36 0.14 11.25
CA MET A 295 29.74 0.10 9.92
C MET A 295 29.31 1.48 9.42
N LEU A 296 28.77 2.34 10.30
CA LEU A 296 28.42 3.72 9.93
C LEU A 296 29.65 4.56 9.58
N GLU A 297 30.78 4.39 10.30
CA GLU A 297 32.02 5.08 10.02
C GLU A 297 32.65 4.66 8.68
N GLU A 298 32.63 3.36 8.38
CA GLU A 298 33.32 2.80 7.20
C GLU A 298 32.47 2.95 5.92
N THR A 299 31.16 2.70 6.02
CA THR A 299 30.29 2.58 4.84
C THR A 299 29.18 3.63 4.76
N GLY A 300 28.96 4.39 5.85
CA GLY A 300 27.82 5.30 5.96
C GLY A 300 26.47 4.62 6.11
N PHE A 301 26.43 3.29 6.24
CA PHE A 301 25.21 2.49 6.33
C PHE A 301 25.35 1.31 7.28
N VAL A 302 24.23 0.93 7.93
CA VAL A 302 24.15 -0.29 8.72
C VAL A 302 22.73 -0.88 8.63
N LYS A 303 22.60 -2.20 8.68
CA LYS A 303 21.28 -2.86 8.75
C LYS A 303 20.58 -2.49 10.06
N GLY A 304 19.44 -1.82 9.97
CA GLY A 304 18.72 -1.27 11.12
C GLY A 304 19.09 0.20 11.41
N ILE A 305 19.63 0.91 10.43
CA ILE A 305 19.99 2.34 10.51
C ILE A 305 18.84 3.21 11.03
N GLU A 306 17.60 2.79 10.79
CA GLU A 306 16.39 3.47 11.28
C GLU A 306 16.34 3.60 12.82
N ASN A 307 17.02 2.73 13.57
CA ASN A 307 17.08 2.83 15.03
C ASN A 307 17.91 4.04 15.51
N TYR A 308 18.72 4.61 14.64
CA TYR A 308 19.53 5.80 14.87
C TYR A 308 18.95 7.04 14.19
N SER A 309 17.72 6.95 13.65
CA SER A 309 17.09 8.02 12.86
C SER A 309 17.02 9.36 13.56
N ARG A 310 16.88 9.40 14.90
CA ARG A 310 16.93 10.63 15.69
C ARG A 310 18.21 11.42 15.45
N TYR A 311 19.36 10.78 15.51
CA TYR A 311 20.65 11.40 15.29
C TYR A 311 20.89 11.76 13.82
N LEU A 312 20.51 10.86 12.91
CA LEU A 312 20.66 11.07 11.47
C LEU A 312 19.87 12.27 10.94
N THR A 313 18.72 12.54 11.56
CA THR A 313 17.86 13.69 11.21
C THR A 313 18.00 14.87 12.17
N ASN A 314 18.97 14.80 13.13
CA ASN A 314 19.26 15.85 14.12
C ASN A 314 18.02 16.30 14.90
N ARG A 315 17.23 15.33 15.41
CA ARG A 315 16.03 15.57 16.21
C ARG A 315 16.30 15.51 17.70
N GLU A 316 15.52 16.27 18.46
CA GLU A 316 15.50 16.17 19.92
C GLU A 316 14.79 14.87 20.37
N PRO A 317 15.06 14.37 21.61
CA PRO A 317 14.35 13.24 22.17
C PRO A 317 12.84 13.45 22.20
N GLY A 318 12.07 12.50 21.65
CA GLY A 318 10.61 12.56 21.56
C GLY A 318 10.05 13.38 20.40
N GLU A 319 10.89 14.06 19.63
CA GLU A 319 10.47 14.79 18.43
C GLU A 319 9.95 13.83 17.36
N GLN A 320 8.91 14.27 16.62
CA GLN A 320 8.28 13.44 15.58
C GLN A 320 9.26 13.11 14.44
N PRO A 321 9.19 11.90 13.88
CA PRO A 321 9.98 11.56 12.70
C PRO A 321 9.38 12.21 11.43
N ALA A 322 10.23 12.48 10.44
CA ALA A 322 9.75 12.83 9.11
C ALA A 322 9.13 11.59 8.44
N THR A 323 7.95 11.74 7.91
CA THR A 323 7.12 10.69 7.33
C THR A 323 6.74 11.03 5.89
N LEU A 324 5.93 10.21 5.22
CA LEU A 324 5.41 10.57 3.90
C LEU A 324 4.63 11.88 3.91
N LEU A 325 3.97 12.22 5.03
CA LEU A 325 3.20 13.45 5.15
C LEU A 325 4.07 14.71 5.02
N ASP A 326 5.34 14.63 5.42
CA ASP A 326 6.29 15.74 5.32
C ASP A 326 6.80 15.96 3.88
N TYR A 327 6.57 15.03 2.96
CA TYR A 327 6.87 15.20 1.53
C TYR A 327 5.77 15.94 0.77
N PHE A 328 4.57 16.04 1.36
CA PHE A 328 3.46 16.79 0.77
C PHE A 328 3.65 18.30 1.00
N PRO A 329 3.19 19.14 0.06
CA PRO A 329 3.09 20.58 0.32
C PRO A 329 1.94 20.88 1.29
N ASP A 330 2.00 22.04 1.97
CA ASP A 330 1.07 22.42 3.03
C ASP A 330 -0.42 22.44 2.59
N ASP A 331 -0.70 22.62 1.31
CA ASP A 331 -2.05 22.74 0.75
C ASP A 331 -2.64 21.42 0.23
N PHE A 332 -2.06 20.28 0.57
CA PHE A 332 -2.55 18.99 0.11
C PHE A 332 -3.93 18.63 0.68
N LEU A 333 -4.68 17.83 -0.07
CA LEU A 333 -5.96 17.26 0.34
C LEU A 333 -5.76 15.80 0.79
N MET A 334 -6.37 15.44 1.92
CA MET A 334 -6.39 14.06 2.41
C MET A 334 -7.79 13.45 2.27
N PHE A 335 -7.87 12.25 1.72
CA PHE A 335 -9.02 11.37 1.86
C PHE A 335 -8.65 10.21 2.80
N VAL A 336 -9.51 9.90 3.75
CA VAL A 336 -9.36 8.73 4.62
C VAL A 336 -10.48 7.76 4.27
N ASP A 337 -10.15 6.75 3.46
CA ASP A 337 -11.13 5.75 3.05
C ASP A 337 -11.36 4.71 4.15
N GLU A 338 -12.62 4.23 4.24
CA GLU A 338 -13.12 3.42 5.34
C GLU A 338 -12.63 3.96 6.71
N SER A 339 -12.85 5.27 6.92
CA SER A 339 -12.30 6.07 8.03
C SER A 339 -12.57 5.46 9.40
N HIS A 340 -13.76 4.86 9.59
CA HIS A 340 -14.15 4.15 10.82
C HIS A 340 -13.21 2.97 11.19
N MET A 341 -12.43 2.45 10.21
CA MET A 341 -11.38 1.44 10.42
C MET A 341 -9.98 2.06 10.41
N THR A 342 -9.74 3.00 9.50
CA THR A 342 -8.42 3.60 9.27
C THR A 342 -7.98 4.48 10.44
N LEU A 343 -8.85 5.32 10.98
CA LEU A 343 -8.50 6.22 12.10
C LEU A 343 -8.17 5.48 13.41
N PRO A 344 -8.96 4.47 13.85
CA PRO A 344 -8.56 3.63 14.99
C PRO A 344 -7.22 2.93 14.81
N GLN A 345 -6.88 2.51 13.58
CA GLN A 345 -5.60 1.90 13.27
C GLN A 345 -4.45 2.91 13.42
N VAL A 346 -4.58 4.12 12.84
CA VAL A 346 -3.60 5.20 13.02
C VAL A 346 -3.37 5.49 14.52
N ARG A 347 -4.46 5.58 15.29
CA ARG A 347 -4.41 5.84 16.74
C ARG A 347 -3.70 4.74 17.52
N GLY A 348 -3.88 3.48 17.13
CA GLY A 348 -3.32 2.31 17.82
C GLY A 348 -1.83 2.05 17.54
N MET A 349 -1.29 2.51 16.41
CA MET A 349 0.06 2.14 15.95
C MET A 349 1.17 2.59 16.92
N TYR A 350 1.10 3.81 17.44
CA TYR A 350 2.13 4.35 18.32
C TYR A 350 2.32 3.54 19.60
N ASN A 351 1.22 3.21 20.29
CA ASN A 351 1.29 2.53 21.58
C ASN A 351 1.87 1.11 21.45
N GLY A 352 1.52 0.38 20.39
CA GLY A 352 2.04 -0.96 20.14
C GLY A 352 3.54 -0.98 19.83
N ASP A 353 4.02 -0.03 19.01
CA ASP A 353 5.45 0.10 18.71
C ASP A 353 6.24 0.53 19.94
N ARG A 354 5.74 1.50 20.69
CA ARG A 354 6.35 2.03 21.91
C ARG A 354 6.57 0.93 22.97
N ALA A 355 5.53 0.19 23.31
CA ALA A 355 5.60 -0.86 24.33
C ALA A 355 6.64 -1.93 23.98
N ARG A 356 6.70 -2.35 22.71
CA ARG A 356 7.68 -3.33 22.23
C ARG A 356 9.13 -2.81 22.36
N LYS A 357 9.38 -1.57 21.96
CA LYS A 357 10.72 -0.97 21.97
C LYS A 357 11.21 -0.63 23.37
N GLU A 358 10.33 -0.25 24.28
CA GLU A 358 10.68 -0.02 25.69
C GLU A 358 11.32 -1.27 26.31
N VAL A 359 10.76 -2.46 26.04
CA VAL A 359 11.34 -3.74 26.48
C VAL A 359 12.73 -3.97 25.88
N LEU A 360 12.93 -3.69 24.59
CA LEU A 360 14.22 -3.84 23.93
C LEU A 360 15.31 -2.90 24.54
N VAL A 361 14.93 -1.66 24.84
CA VAL A 361 15.80 -0.66 25.44
C VAL A 361 16.14 -1.02 26.90
N GLU A 362 15.14 -1.47 27.67
CA GLU A 362 15.32 -1.86 29.07
C GLU A 362 16.30 -3.05 29.22
N HIS A 363 16.24 -4.01 28.29
CA HIS A 363 17.05 -5.21 28.32
C HIS A 363 18.34 -5.16 27.47
N GLY A 364 18.76 -3.96 27.04
CA GLY A 364 20.07 -3.73 26.41
C GLY A 364 20.17 -4.16 24.94
N PHE A 365 19.05 -4.38 24.24
CA PHE A 365 19.09 -4.71 22.81
C PHE A 365 19.17 -3.47 21.91
N ARG A 366 18.69 -2.31 22.40
CA ARG A 366 18.71 -1.03 21.66
C ARG A 366 19.04 0.14 22.57
N LEU A 367 19.58 1.20 21.96
CA LEU A 367 19.73 2.48 22.63
C LEU A 367 18.36 3.16 22.85
N PRO A 368 18.23 4.07 23.84
CA PRO A 368 17.02 4.83 24.06
C PRO A 368 16.52 5.59 22.82
N SER A 369 17.42 6.08 21.95
CA SER A 369 17.11 6.76 20.69
C SER A 369 16.28 5.91 19.72
N ALA A 370 16.30 4.58 19.82
CA ALA A 370 15.46 3.70 19.02
C ALA A 370 13.96 3.90 19.28
N LEU A 371 13.59 4.49 20.43
CA LEU A 371 12.20 4.87 20.73
C LEU A 371 11.67 5.98 19.83
N ASP A 372 12.58 6.80 19.25
CA ASP A 372 12.21 7.92 18.38
C ASP A 372 12.11 7.53 16.89
N ASN A 373 12.47 6.28 16.55
CA ASN A 373 12.06 5.65 15.29
C ASN A 373 10.66 5.04 15.49
N ARG A 374 9.64 5.82 15.34
CA ARG A 374 8.26 5.48 15.70
C ARG A 374 7.26 6.01 14.69
N PRO A 375 6.04 5.47 14.63
CA PRO A 375 4.97 6.13 13.90
C PRO A 375 4.59 7.45 14.60
N LEU A 376 3.91 8.32 13.87
CA LEU A 376 3.30 9.52 14.43
C LEU A 376 2.28 9.13 15.52
N THR A 377 2.18 9.94 16.55
CA THR A 377 1.01 9.93 17.44
C THR A 377 -0.21 10.44 16.67
N PHE A 378 -1.42 10.16 17.17
CA PHE A 378 -2.64 10.64 16.53
C PHE A 378 -2.72 12.18 16.47
N ASP A 379 -2.21 12.86 17.50
CA ASP A 379 -2.17 14.32 17.55
C ASP A 379 -1.15 14.90 16.55
N GLU A 380 -0.01 14.24 16.38
CA GLU A 380 0.98 14.60 15.35
C GLU A 380 0.39 14.40 13.95
N PHE A 381 -0.27 13.27 13.70
CA PHE A 381 -0.98 13.02 12.45
C PHE A 381 -2.00 14.12 12.14
N ASN A 382 -2.83 14.52 13.11
CA ASN A 382 -3.83 15.57 12.94
C ASN A 382 -3.23 16.95 12.68
N ARG A 383 -1.98 17.21 13.13
CA ARG A 383 -1.28 18.48 12.83
C ARG A 383 -0.85 18.59 11.38
N HIS A 384 -0.53 17.47 10.72
CA HIS A 384 -0.21 17.46 9.29
C HIS A 384 -1.42 17.68 8.38
N ILE A 385 -2.64 17.47 8.90
CA ILE A 385 -3.86 17.61 8.10
C ILE A 385 -4.16 19.10 7.86
N ASN A 386 -4.11 19.51 6.59
CA ASN A 386 -4.64 20.78 6.13
C ASN A 386 -6.16 20.69 5.95
N GLN A 387 -6.62 19.85 5.02
CA GLN A 387 -8.03 19.52 4.80
C GLN A 387 -8.20 18.02 4.61
N VAL A 388 -9.25 17.44 5.19
CA VAL A 388 -9.54 16.01 5.10
C VAL A 388 -11.01 15.75 4.81
N VAL A 389 -11.25 14.76 3.97
CA VAL A 389 -12.57 14.17 3.74
C VAL A 389 -12.55 12.72 4.24
N TYR A 390 -13.29 12.45 5.29
CA TYR A 390 -13.51 11.10 5.79
C TYR A 390 -14.53 10.39 4.91
N VAL A 391 -14.20 9.22 4.40
CA VAL A 391 -15.06 8.45 3.50
C VAL A 391 -15.45 7.15 4.17
N SER A 392 -16.75 6.94 4.40
CA SER A 392 -17.22 5.72 5.06
C SER A 392 -18.69 5.45 4.76
N ALA A 393 -19.07 4.16 4.72
CA ALA A 393 -20.47 3.74 4.74
C ALA A 393 -21.08 3.77 6.15
N THR A 394 -20.22 3.75 7.18
CA THR A 394 -20.57 3.69 8.61
C THR A 394 -19.63 4.58 9.41
N PRO A 395 -19.67 5.93 9.23
CA PRO A 395 -18.84 6.84 10.01
C PRO A 395 -18.99 6.60 11.51
N SER A 396 -17.89 6.73 12.26
CA SER A 396 -17.90 6.59 13.72
C SER A 396 -18.22 7.92 14.40
N GLU A 397 -18.30 7.89 15.73
CA GLU A 397 -18.55 9.09 16.54
C GLU A 397 -17.49 10.18 16.31
N TYR A 398 -16.23 9.78 16.04
CA TYR A 398 -15.16 10.73 15.77
C TYR A 398 -15.46 11.58 14.54
N GLU A 399 -15.74 10.96 13.41
CA GLU A 399 -16.03 11.67 12.15
C GLU A 399 -17.27 12.55 12.29
N LEU A 400 -18.34 12.02 12.90
CA LEU A 400 -19.60 12.75 13.06
C LEU A 400 -19.50 13.92 14.05
N SER A 401 -18.61 13.85 15.05
CA SER A 401 -18.38 14.96 15.97
C SER A 401 -17.58 16.11 15.33
N HIS A 402 -16.72 15.80 14.35
CA HIS A 402 -15.90 16.78 13.62
C HIS A 402 -16.58 17.29 12.34
N SER A 403 -17.54 16.54 11.80
CA SER A 403 -18.34 16.86 10.62
C SER A 403 -19.81 16.45 10.84
N PRO A 404 -20.58 17.27 11.57
CA PRO A 404 -21.93 16.90 12.02
C PRO A 404 -22.95 16.72 10.88
N GLU A 405 -22.71 17.35 9.74
CA GLU A 405 -23.57 17.28 8.54
C GLU A 405 -22.83 16.57 7.40
N PRO A 406 -22.74 15.23 7.44
CA PRO A 406 -22.04 14.50 6.39
C PRO A 406 -22.75 14.61 5.05
N ALA A 407 -21.98 14.80 3.96
CA ALA A 407 -22.49 14.66 2.60
C ALA A 407 -22.94 13.20 2.39
N GLN A 408 -24.19 12.97 2.02
CA GLN A 408 -24.76 11.64 1.86
C GLN A 408 -24.71 11.21 0.39
N GLN A 409 -24.30 9.95 0.19
CA GLN A 409 -24.28 9.29 -1.11
C GLN A 409 -24.88 7.88 -0.97
N ILE A 410 -26.23 7.82 -0.99
CA ILE A 410 -27.02 6.63 -0.71
C ILE A 410 -27.47 5.95 -2.01
N ILE A 411 -27.71 6.70 -3.06
CA ILE A 411 -28.18 6.20 -4.35
C ILE A 411 -27.02 5.56 -5.12
N ARG A 412 -27.24 4.34 -5.62
CA ARG A 412 -26.29 3.68 -6.53
C ARG A 412 -26.60 4.02 -7.98
N PRO A 413 -25.60 4.33 -8.81
CA PRO A 413 -25.79 4.59 -10.24
C PRO A 413 -26.54 3.46 -11.00
N THR A 414 -26.42 2.23 -10.51
CA THR A 414 -27.06 1.02 -11.07
C THR A 414 -28.52 0.86 -10.69
N GLY A 415 -29.06 1.72 -9.80
CA GLY A 415 -30.38 1.58 -9.21
C GLY A 415 -30.50 0.43 -8.19
N LEU A 416 -29.43 -0.29 -7.88
CA LEU A 416 -29.47 -1.35 -6.87
C LEU A 416 -29.83 -0.80 -5.50
N ILE A 417 -30.74 -1.50 -4.84
CA ILE A 417 -31.22 -1.19 -3.49
C ILE A 417 -30.49 -2.04 -2.45
N ASP A 418 -30.54 -1.62 -1.20
CA ASP A 418 -30.00 -2.43 -0.11
C ASP A 418 -30.82 -3.74 0.04
N PRO A 419 -30.20 -4.87 0.44
CA PRO A 419 -30.86 -6.17 0.43
C PRO A 419 -31.93 -6.28 1.51
N GLU A 420 -32.87 -7.19 1.30
CA GLU A 420 -33.84 -7.58 2.34
C GLU A 420 -33.14 -8.39 3.43
N ILE A 421 -33.51 -8.09 4.69
CA ILE A 421 -32.99 -8.79 5.87
C ILE A 421 -34.07 -9.68 6.42
N HIS A 422 -33.78 -10.96 6.57
CA HIS A 422 -34.66 -11.94 7.20
C HIS A 422 -34.02 -12.51 8.45
N ILE A 423 -34.75 -12.45 9.57
CA ILE A 423 -34.30 -13.03 10.84
C ILE A 423 -34.94 -14.43 10.94
N ARG A 424 -34.10 -15.42 11.26
CA ARG A 424 -34.50 -16.82 11.43
C ARG A 424 -33.97 -17.38 12.74
N PRO A 425 -34.61 -18.37 13.37
CA PRO A 425 -34.16 -18.97 14.61
C PRO A 425 -32.78 -19.65 14.45
N THR A 426 -32.04 -19.76 15.53
CA THR A 426 -30.75 -20.48 15.54
C THR A 426 -30.94 -22.00 15.54
N GLU A 427 -32.06 -22.49 16.04
CA GLU A 427 -32.44 -23.92 15.94
C GLU A 427 -32.61 -24.33 14.48
N GLY A 428 -31.86 -25.35 14.03
CA GLY A 428 -31.85 -25.79 12.64
C GLY A 428 -31.19 -24.85 11.62
N GLN A 429 -30.42 -23.83 12.10
CA GLN A 429 -29.83 -22.82 11.23
C GLN A 429 -28.95 -23.40 10.11
N ILE A 430 -28.22 -24.51 10.36
CA ILE A 430 -27.34 -25.11 9.36
C ILE A 430 -28.13 -25.81 8.25
N ASP A 431 -29.20 -26.53 8.58
CA ASP A 431 -30.05 -27.21 7.59
C ASP A 431 -30.77 -26.19 6.71
N ASP A 432 -31.29 -25.12 7.31
CA ASP A 432 -31.94 -24.01 6.61
C ASP A 432 -30.91 -23.28 5.71
N LEU A 433 -29.70 -23.02 6.19
CA LEU A 433 -28.61 -22.42 5.42
C LEU A 433 -28.23 -23.29 4.20
N ILE A 434 -28.15 -24.61 4.35
CA ILE A 434 -27.84 -25.53 3.26
C ILE A 434 -28.97 -25.48 2.17
N HIS A 435 -30.22 -25.40 2.60
CA HIS A 435 -31.34 -25.26 1.65
C HIS A 435 -31.21 -23.97 0.82
N GLU A 436 -30.95 -22.83 1.46
CA GLU A 436 -30.76 -21.54 0.80
C GLU A 436 -29.49 -21.52 -0.10
N ILE A 437 -28.40 -22.15 0.33
CA ILE A 437 -27.21 -22.32 -0.50
C ILE A 437 -27.51 -23.07 -1.78
N ARG A 438 -28.20 -24.23 -1.69
CA ARG A 438 -28.53 -25.05 -2.85
C ARG A 438 -29.42 -24.31 -3.84
N GLU A 439 -30.37 -23.49 -3.34
CA GLU A 439 -31.19 -22.64 -4.19
C GLU A 439 -30.32 -21.64 -4.98
N ARG A 440 -29.37 -20.97 -4.32
CA ARG A 440 -28.49 -19.98 -4.97
C ARG A 440 -27.49 -20.62 -5.95
N VAL A 441 -26.92 -21.75 -5.58
CA VAL A 441 -25.99 -22.51 -6.45
C VAL A 441 -26.71 -22.98 -7.72
N SER A 442 -27.99 -23.42 -7.62
CA SER A 442 -28.79 -23.79 -8.80
C SER A 442 -28.99 -22.66 -9.80
N LYS A 443 -28.91 -21.39 -9.32
CA LYS A 443 -28.98 -20.16 -10.11
C LYS A 443 -27.60 -19.62 -10.51
N GLN A 444 -26.54 -20.37 -10.26
CA GLN A 444 -25.13 -19.95 -10.47
C GLN A 444 -24.72 -18.69 -9.68
N GLN A 445 -25.37 -18.42 -8.56
CA GLN A 445 -25.09 -17.31 -7.68
C GLN A 445 -24.13 -17.76 -6.56
N ARG A 446 -23.49 -16.80 -5.89
CA ARG A 446 -22.51 -17.04 -4.81
C ARG A 446 -23.07 -16.67 -3.45
N VAL A 447 -22.56 -17.33 -2.42
CA VAL A 447 -22.99 -17.17 -1.04
C VAL A 447 -21.82 -16.84 -0.14
N LEU A 448 -22.00 -15.84 0.75
CA LEU A 448 -21.08 -15.56 1.84
C LEU A 448 -21.68 -15.99 3.17
N VAL A 449 -20.92 -16.69 3.99
CA VAL A 449 -21.35 -17.10 5.33
C VAL A 449 -20.36 -16.55 6.36
N THR A 450 -20.88 -15.81 7.36
CA THR A 450 -20.04 -15.30 8.44
C THR A 450 -20.26 -16.05 9.74
N THR A 451 -19.19 -16.53 10.36
CA THR A 451 -19.14 -17.23 11.65
C THR A 451 -18.45 -16.37 12.71
N LEU A 452 -18.48 -16.82 13.97
CA LEU A 452 -17.85 -16.10 15.09
C LEU A 452 -16.39 -16.50 15.34
N THR A 453 -16.03 -17.75 15.02
CA THR A 453 -14.72 -18.30 15.32
C THR A 453 -14.10 -18.99 14.11
N LYS A 454 -12.76 -19.07 14.11
CA LYS A 454 -11.97 -19.79 13.09
C LYS A 454 -12.44 -21.27 12.98
N ARG A 455 -12.55 -21.92 14.12
CA ARG A 455 -12.97 -23.31 14.18
C ARG A 455 -14.36 -23.52 13.58
N MET A 456 -15.33 -22.66 13.89
CA MET A 456 -16.66 -22.74 13.27
C MET A 456 -16.62 -22.57 11.74
N ALA A 457 -15.73 -21.67 11.23
CA ALA A 457 -15.59 -21.50 9.79
C ALA A 457 -15.00 -22.74 9.12
N GLU A 458 -13.97 -23.34 9.73
CA GLU A 458 -13.33 -24.57 9.27
C GLU A 458 -14.30 -25.76 9.30
N ASP A 459 -14.95 -25.98 10.45
CA ASP A 459 -15.91 -27.08 10.65
C ASP A 459 -17.09 -26.95 9.66
N LEU A 460 -17.65 -25.76 9.49
CA LEU A 460 -18.75 -25.51 8.54
C LEU A 460 -18.31 -25.69 7.09
N SER A 461 -17.13 -25.22 6.73
CA SER A 461 -16.58 -25.40 5.36
C SER A 461 -16.40 -26.89 5.05
N THR A 462 -15.82 -27.66 5.97
CA THR A 462 -15.65 -29.11 5.82
C THR A 462 -16.99 -29.81 5.68
N TYR A 463 -17.96 -29.48 6.53
CA TYR A 463 -19.31 -30.06 6.47
C TYR A 463 -20.04 -29.77 5.15
N LEU A 464 -19.91 -28.54 4.62
CA LEU A 464 -20.49 -28.20 3.33
C LEU A 464 -19.81 -28.96 2.17
N GLN A 465 -18.50 -29.16 2.25
CA GLN A 465 -17.75 -29.97 1.27
C GLN A 465 -18.17 -31.44 1.27
N GLU A 466 -18.43 -32.02 2.46
CA GLU A 466 -18.98 -33.39 2.59
C GLU A 466 -20.36 -33.54 1.95
N LEU A 467 -21.08 -32.44 1.77
CA LEU A 467 -22.37 -32.38 1.08
C LEU A 467 -22.28 -32.00 -0.41
N ASP A 468 -21.08 -32.12 -1.01
CA ASP A 468 -20.76 -31.79 -2.40
C ASP A 468 -20.99 -30.30 -2.76
N ILE A 469 -20.92 -29.39 -1.79
CA ILE A 469 -20.98 -27.95 -2.02
C ILE A 469 -19.54 -27.41 -2.13
N LYS A 470 -19.22 -26.77 -3.24
CA LYS A 470 -17.89 -26.20 -3.49
C LYS A 470 -17.65 -24.99 -2.56
N THR A 471 -16.97 -25.23 -1.46
CA THR A 471 -16.78 -24.26 -0.38
C THR A 471 -15.33 -23.99 -0.13
N ALA A 472 -14.99 -22.71 0.08
CA ALA A 472 -13.71 -22.28 0.65
C ALA A 472 -13.95 -21.54 1.96
N TYR A 473 -12.90 -21.43 2.80
CA TYR A 473 -12.95 -20.59 3.99
C TYR A 473 -11.77 -19.60 4.03
N ILE A 474 -12.00 -18.43 4.67
CA ILE A 474 -10.99 -17.40 4.86
C ILE A 474 -10.90 -17.03 6.34
N HIS A 475 -9.66 -16.94 6.86
CA HIS A 475 -9.36 -16.43 8.19
C HIS A 475 -8.10 -15.55 8.18
N SER A 476 -7.71 -15.01 9.34
CA SER A 476 -6.63 -14.02 9.46
C SER A 476 -5.23 -14.54 9.10
N GLU A 477 -5.01 -15.84 9.09
CA GLU A 477 -3.72 -16.48 8.83
C GLU A 477 -3.53 -16.88 7.35
N VAL A 478 -4.56 -16.75 6.52
CA VAL A 478 -4.44 -16.96 5.06
C VAL A 478 -3.63 -15.81 4.47
N ASP A 479 -2.62 -16.12 3.66
CA ASP A 479 -1.78 -15.12 3.01
C ASP A 479 -2.59 -14.19 2.10
N THR A 480 -2.10 -12.96 1.94
CA THR A 480 -2.77 -11.94 1.14
C THR A 480 -2.91 -12.33 -0.34
N LEU A 481 -1.93 -13.03 -0.91
CA LEU A 481 -1.99 -13.52 -2.29
C LEU A 481 -2.98 -14.67 -2.43
N GLU A 482 -2.91 -15.67 -1.54
CA GLU A 482 -3.82 -16.82 -1.50
C GLU A 482 -5.28 -16.35 -1.34
N ARG A 483 -5.50 -15.33 -0.53
CA ARG A 483 -6.79 -14.68 -0.36
C ARG A 483 -7.35 -14.10 -1.66
N GLY A 484 -6.49 -13.42 -2.43
CA GLY A 484 -6.83 -12.91 -3.77
C GLY A 484 -7.27 -14.03 -4.70
N ASP A 485 -6.56 -15.17 -4.66
CA ASP A 485 -6.88 -16.36 -5.46
C ASP A 485 -8.24 -16.97 -5.07
N ILE A 486 -8.50 -17.15 -3.76
CA ILE A 486 -9.79 -17.67 -3.26
C ILE A 486 -10.97 -16.79 -3.72
N LEU A 487 -10.80 -15.46 -3.67
CA LEU A 487 -11.86 -14.54 -4.10
C LEU A 487 -12.09 -14.57 -5.60
N ARG A 488 -11.02 -14.64 -6.39
CA ARG A 488 -11.12 -14.83 -7.84
C ARG A 488 -11.82 -16.16 -8.18
N ASP A 489 -11.48 -17.22 -7.46
CA ASP A 489 -12.06 -18.56 -7.65
C ASP A 489 -13.54 -18.61 -7.24
N LEU A 490 -13.94 -17.85 -6.21
CA LEU A 490 -15.36 -17.63 -5.89
C LEU A 490 -16.09 -16.93 -7.05
N ARG A 491 -15.52 -15.85 -7.59
CA ARG A 491 -16.12 -15.10 -8.71
C ARG A 491 -16.23 -15.95 -9.98
N SER A 492 -15.18 -16.71 -10.30
CA SER A 492 -15.15 -17.59 -11.47
C SER A 492 -16.00 -18.85 -11.34
N GLY A 493 -16.49 -19.18 -10.14
CA GLY A 493 -17.33 -20.36 -9.89
C GLY A 493 -16.58 -21.65 -9.60
N VAL A 494 -15.30 -21.56 -9.29
CA VAL A 494 -14.55 -22.68 -8.70
C VAL A 494 -15.13 -23.01 -7.32
N TYR A 495 -15.48 -21.97 -6.54
CA TYR A 495 -16.25 -22.07 -5.31
C TYR A 495 -17.62 -21.44 -5.45
N ASP A 496 -18.61 -21.99 -4.78
CA ASP A 496 -19.98 -21.47 -4.70
C ASP A 496 -20.24 -20.73 -3.38
N VAL A 497 -19.54 -21.17 -2.32
CA VAL A 497 -19.70 -20.63 -0.96
C VAL A 497 -18.34 -20.21 -0.40
N LEU A 498 -18.32 -19.06 0.25
CA LEU A 498 -17.18 -18.61 1.03
C LEU A 498 -17.59 -18.44 2.48
N VAL A 499 -16.92 -19.17 3.37
CA VAL A 499 -17.12 -19.08 4.82
C VAL A 499 -15.99 -18.28 5.44
N GLY A 500 -16.28 -17.37 6.39
CA GLY A 500 -15.23 -16.63 7.08
C GLY A 500 -15.72 -15.95 8.36
N ILE A 501 -14.75 -15.57 9.20
CA ILE A 501 -15.02 -14.89 10.46
C ILE A 501 -15.29 -13.41 10.21
N ASN A 502 -14.45 -12.78 9.46
CA ASN A 502 -14.47 -11.35 9.20
C ASN A 502 -14.22 -11.06 7.71
N LEU A 503 -15.22 -11.40 6.91
CA LEU A 503 -15.20 -11.15 5.46
C LEU A 503 -15.24 -9.65 5.11
N LEU A 504 -15.27 -8.78 6.12
CA LEU A 504 -15.47 -7.33 5.98
C LEU A 504 -14.21 -6.52 5.77
N ARG A 505 -13.06 -7.01 6.27
CA ARG A 505 -11.84 -6.18 6.36
C ARG A 505 -11.23 -5.85 5.01
N GLU A 506 -11.77 -6.34 3.91
CA GLU A 506 -11.01 -6.39 2.68
C GLU A 506 -11.82 -5.93 1.46
N GLY A 507 -12.23 -4.71 1.40
CA GLY A 507 -12.68 -4.04 0.17
C GLY A 507 -13.32 -4.92 -0.96
N LEU A 508 -13.96 -6.07 -0.59
CA LEU A 508 -14.40 -7.10 -1.51
C LEU A 508 -15.52 -6.60 -2.40
N ASP A 509 -15.28 -6.56 -3.68
CA ASP A 509 -16.27 -6.30 -4.71
C ASP A 509 -16.69 -7.62 -5.37
N LEU A 510 -17.79 -8.20 -4.88
CA LEU A 510 -18.30 -9.51 -5.29
C LEU A 510 -19.72 -9.38 -5.86
N PRO A 511 -19.88 -8.93 -7.10
CA PRO A 511 -21.20 -8.72 -7.70
C PRO A 511 -22.01 -10.00 -7.90
N GLU A 512 -21.35 -11.17 -7.87
CA GLU A 512 -21.98 -12.48 -8.02
C GLU A 512 -22.67 -12.98 -6.74
N VAL A 513 -22.42 -12.31 -5.59
CA VAL A 513 -22.98 -12.68 -4.28
C VAL A 513 -24.42 -12.20 -4.17
N SER A 514 -25.34 -13.14 -4.10
CA SER A 514 -26.78 -12.87 -3.91
C SER A 514 -27.29 -13.17 -2.50
N LEU A 515 -26.55 -13.97 -1.71
CA LEU A 515 -26.90 -14.31 -0.35
C LEU A 515 -25.74 -14.06 0.61
N VAL A 516 -26.05 -13.38 1.70
CA VAL A 516 -25.17 -13.26 2.87
C VAL A 516 -25.87 -13.87 4.07
N ALA A 517 -25.25 -14.86 4.70
CA ALA A 517 -25.76 -15.50 5.90
C ALA A 517 -24.88 -15.17 7.11
N ILE A 518 -25.51 -14.74 8.19
CA ILE A 518 -24.86 -14.38 9.44
C ILE A 518 -25.30 -15.39 10.51
N VAL A 519 -24.43 -16.34 10.80
CA VAL A 519 -24.68 -17.37 11.83
C VAL A 519 -24.50 -16.76 13.22
N ASP A 520 -25.35 -17.12 14.17
CA ASP A 520 -25.33 -16.62 15.54
C ASP A 520 -25.25 -15.07 15.60
N ALA A 521 -26.12 -14.40 14.90
CA ALA A 521 -26.11 -12.93 14.76
C ALA A 521 -26.42 -12.19 16.08
N ASP A 522 -27.06 -12.85 17.05
CA ASP A 522 -27.40 -12.32 18.38
C ASP A 522 -26.27 -12.42 19.40
N LYS A 523 -25.15 -13.05 19.06
CA LYS A 523 -23.98 -13.11 19.96
C LYS A 523 -23.22 -11.78 19.90
N GLU A 524 -23.55 -10.87 20.80
CA GLU A 524 -22.93 -9.54 20.84
C GLU A 524 -21.41 -9.58 20.98
N GLY A 525 -20.72 -8.67 20.28
CA GLY A 525 -19.28 -8.56 20.26
C GLY A 525 -18.81 -7.66 19.13
N PHE A 526 -17.50 -7.46 19.03
CA PHE A 526 -16.89 -6.61 18.00
C PHE A 526 -17.31 -7.00 16.56
N LEU A 527 -17.44 -8.30 16.29
CA LEU A 527 -17.82 -8.83 14.96
C LEU A 527 -19.33 -8.72 14.67
N ARG A 528 -20.14 -8.34 15.63
CA ARG A 528 -21.60 -8.19 15.54
C ARG A 528 -22.04 -6.79 15.98
N SER A 529 -21.14 -5.80 15.96
CA SER A 529 -21.48 -4.39 16.12
C SER A 529 -22.37 -3.91 14.98
N ALA A 530 -23.15 -2.86 15.17
CA ALA A 530 -24.05 -2.31 14.15
C ALA A 530 -23.28 -1.97 12.85
N SER A 531 -22.11 -1.34 12.95
CA SER A 531 -21.26 -1.02 11.79
C SER A 531 -20.76 -2.27 11.07
N ALA A 532 -20.35 -3.31 11.81
CA ALA A 532 -19.94 -4.57 11.23
C ALA A 532 -21.09 -5.25 10.48
N LEU A 533 -22.29 -5.30 11.07
CA LEU A 533 -23.47 -5.87 10.44
C LEU A 533 -23.87 -5.11 9.17
N ILE A 534 -23.92 -3.77 9.20
CA ILE A 534 -24.22 -2.94 8.02
C ILE A 534 -23.24 -3.23 6.87
N GLN A 535 -21.97 -3.41 7.19
CA GLN A 535 -20.96 -3.73 6.17
C GLN A 535 -21.11 -5.12 5.58
N ILE A 536 -21.45 -6.12 6.42
CA ILE A 536 -21.76 -7.49 5.96
C ILE A 536 -22.98 -7.47 5.05
N ILE A 537 -24.06 -6.82 5.48
CA ILE A 537 -25.30 -6.62 4.72
C ILE A 537 -24.99 -6.02 3.35
N GLY A 538 -24.17 -4.98 3.32
CA GLY A 538 -23.77 -4.28 2.10
C GLY A 538 -23.05 -5.15 1.05
N ARG A 539 -22.57 -6.34 1.42
CA ARG A 539 -21.95 -7.27 0.45
C ARG A 539 -22.98 -7.90 -0.50
N ALA A 540 -24.24 -8.07 -0.07
CA ALA A 540 -25.30 -8.52 -0.94
C ALA A 540 -25.97 -7.39 -1.78
N ALA A 541 -25.59 -6.14 -1.56
CA ALA A 541 -26.20 -4.97 -2.21
C ALA A 541 -25.71 -4.73 -3.66
N ARG A 542 -25.00 -5.67 -4.26
CA ARG A 542 -24.49 -5.61 -5.64
C ARG A 542 -25.20 -6.55 -6.60
N HIS A 543 -26.13 -7.33 -6.07
CA HIS A 543 -26.94 -8.26 -6.83
C HIS A 543 -28.42 -7.89 -6.74
N VAL A 544 -29.16 -7.98 -7.85
CA VAL A 544 -30.61 -7.64 -7.89
C VAL A 544 -31.43 -8.50 -6.92
N GLU A 545 -31.09 -9.80 -6.78
CA GLU A 545 -31.70 -10.74 -5.84
C GLU A 545 -30.95 -10.76 -4.48
N GLY A 546 -30.31 -9.66 -4.09
CA GLY A 546 -29.56 -9.58 -2.84
C GLY A 546 -30.43 -9.83 -1.61
N LYS A 547 -30.04 -10.82 -0.78
CA LYS A 547 -30.76 -11.23 0.44
C LYS A 547 -29.77 -11.43 1.58
N VAL A 548 -30.20 -11.10 2.80
CA VAL A 548 -29.42 -11.34 4.02
C VAL A 548 -30.25 -12.19 4.98
N LEU A 549 -29.63 -13.24 5.49
CA LEU A 549 -30.17 -14.06 6.57
C LEU A 549 -29.40 -13.80 7.86
N MET A 550 -30.11 -13.46 8.92
CA MET A 550 -29.56 -13.37 10.27
C MET A 550 -30.16 -14.47 11.13
N TYR A 551 -29.36 -15.45 11.52
CA TYR A 551 -29.78 -16.47 12.46
C TYR A 551 -29.62 -15.96 13.88
N ALA A 552 -30.76 -15.74 14.56
CA ALA A 552 -30.81 -15.16 15.89
C ALA A 552 -32.10 -15.54 16.61
N ASP A 553 -32.02 -15.83 17.90
CA ASP A 553 -33.17 -16.09 18.76
C ASP A 553 -33.71 -14.80 19.38
N THR A 554 -32.87 -13.79 19.49
CA THR A 554 -33.21 -12.45 19.98
C THR A 554 -32.63 -11.36 19.09
N VAL A 555 -33.37 -10.27 18.88
CA VAL A 555 -32.88 -9.11 18.16
C VAL A 555 -32.13 -8.22 19.13
N THR A 556 -30.81 -8.14 18.97
CA THR A 556 -29.95 -7.28 19.80
C THR A 556 -30.04 -5.80 19.38
N LYS A 557 -29.56 -4.90 20.24
CA LYS A 557 -29.52 -3.46 19.92
C LYS A 557 -28.71 -3.18 18.64
N SER A 558 -27.58 -3.86 18.46
CA SER A 558 -26.72 -3.74 17.26
C SER A 558 -27.43 -4.23 16.00
N MET A 559 -28.16 -5.35 16.09
CA MET A 559 -28.97 -5.85 14.98
C MET A 559 -30.09 -4.86 14.62
N GLN A 560 -30.82 -4.34 15.62
CA GLN A 560 -31.90 -3.39 15.37
C GLN A 560 -31.39 -2.12 14.67
N GLN A 561 -30.27 -1.57 15.11
CA GLN A 561 -29.64 -0.41 14.47
C GLN A 561 -29.27 -0.69 13.01
N ALA A 562 -28.69 -1.88 12.74
CA ALA A 562 -28.29 -2.26 11.39
C ALA A 562 -29.54 -2.45 10.48
N ILE A 563 -30.60 -3.05 10.98
CA ILE A 563 -31.85 -3.26 10.27
C ILE A 563 -32.52 -1.91 9.96
N ASP A 564 -32.62 -1.03 10.95
CA ASP A 564 -33.25 0.28 10.80
C ASP A 564 -32.52 1.14 9.76
N GLU A 565 -31.20 1.19 9.82
CA GLU A 565 -30.38 1.94 8.85
C GLU A 565 -30.48 1.33 7.44
N THR A 566 -30.46 0.01 7.31
CA THR A 566 -30.62 -0.65 6.00
C THR A 566 -32.00 -0.36 5.41
N ASN A 567 -33.07 -0.42 6.21
CA ASN A 567 -34.43 -0.10 5.78
C ASN A 567 -34.59 1.37 5.41
N ARG A 568 -33.97 2.29 6.17
CA ARG A 568 -33.94 3.72 5.82
C ARG A 568 -33.32 3.95 4.45
N ARG A 569 -32.14 3.36 4.20
CA ARG A 569 -31.44 3.46 2.92
C ARG A 569 -32.27 2.88 1.80
N ARG A 570 -32.85 1.68 2.01
CA ARG A 570 -33.70 1.00 1.04
C ARG A 570 -34.90 1.87 0.64
N THR A 571 -35.59 2.48 1.59
CA THR A 571 -36.72 3.38 1.34
C THR A 571 -36.35 4.56 0.45
N ILE A 572 -35.20 5.19 0.70
CA ILE A 572 -34.69 6.30 -0.11
C ILE A 572 -34.38 5.83 -1.54
N GLN A 573 -33.71 4.69 -1.68
CA GLN A 573 -33.32 4.12 -2.97
C GLN A 573 -34.53 3.71 -3.81
N GLU A 574 -35.54 3.09 -3.20
CA GLU A 574 -36.77 2.72 -3.87
C GLU A 574 -37.60 3.94 -4.33
N ALA A 575 -37.67 4.97 -3.49
CA ALA A 575 -38.33 6.23 -3.85
C ALA A 575 -37.64 6.90 -5.04
N TYR A 576 -36.32 7.00 -5.00
CA TYR A 576 -35.52 7.56 -6.09
C TYR A 576 -35.69 6.79 -7.41
N ASN A 577 -35.59 5.46 -7.38
CA ASN A 577 -35.75 4.62 -8.55
C ASN A 577 -37.15 4.77 -9.16
N LYS A 578 -38.18 4.88 -8.33
CA LYS A 578 -39.55 5.09 -8.78
C LYS A 578 -39.76 6.45 -9.44
N GLU A 579 -39.19 7.52 -8.84
CA GLU A 579 -39.25 8.89 -9.37
C GLU A 579 -38.55 9.01 -10.72
N HIS A 580 -37.39 8.35 -10.87
CA HIS A 580 -36.57 8.45 -12.08
C HIS A 580 -36.81 7.30 -13.08
N ASN A 581 -37.79 6.39 -12.83
CA ASN A 581 -38.07 5.21 -13.65
C ASN A 581 -36.83 4.31 -13.89
N ILE A 582 -35.98 4.12 -12.86
CA ILE A 582 -34.78 3.31 -12.93
C ILE A 582 -35.13 1.86 -12.58
N THR A 583 -34.75 0.93 -13.46
CA THR A 583 -34.82 -0.51 -13.18
C THR A 583 -33.44 -0.97 -12.66
N PRO A 584 -33.36 -1.55 -11.45
CA PRO A 584 -32.10 -2.04 -10.91
C PRO A 584 -31.44 -3.09 -11.81
N THR A 585 -30.14 -2.96 -12.02
CA THR A 585 -29.35 -3.92 -12.79
C THR A 585 -28.14 -4.37 -12.00
N SER A 586 -27.87 -5.69 -12.00
CA SER A 586 -26.65 -6.23 -11.37
C SER A 586 -25.39 -5.70 -12.05
N VAL A 587 -24.35 -5.45 -11.27
CA VAL A 587 -23.07 -5.01 -11.80
C VAL A 587 -22.38 -6.18 -12.50
N ALA A 588 -22.03 -6.03 -13.78
CA ALA A 588 -21.08 -6.92 -14.44
C ALA A 588 -19.72 -6.24 -14.41
N LYS A 589 -18.77 -6.81 -13.69
CA LYS A 589 -17.39 -6.30 -13.62
C LYS A 589 -16.42 -7.40 -14.04
N GLU A 590 -15.49 -7.07 -14.91
CA GLU A 590 -14.41 -8.01 -15.24
C GLU A 590 -13.67 -8.44 -13.98
N ILE A 591 -13.14 -9.66 -13.98
CA ILE A 591 -12.38 -10.18 -12.84
C ILE A 591 -11.01 -9.50 -12.87
N ASP A 592 -10.79 -8.55 -11.97
CA ASP A 592 -9.54 -7.82 -11.84
C ASP A 592 -8.46 -8.70 -11.20
N GLU A 593 -7.22 -8.60 -11.69
CA GLU A 593 -6.08 -9.35 -11.15
C GLU A 593 -5.58 -8.81 -9.79
N GLY A 594 -6.19 -7.74 -9.28
CA GLY A 594 -5.91 -7.17 -7.95
C GLY A 594 -4.44 -6.78 -7.76
N LEU A 595 -3.82 -7.21 -6.66
CA LEU A 595 -2.41 -6.97 -6.35
C LEU A 595 -1.44 -7.49 -7.44
N ARG A 596 -1.84 -8.53 -8.20
CA ARG A 596 -1.03 -9.04 -9.32
C ARG A 596 -0.97 -8.08 -10.52
N ALA A 597 -1.93 -7.17 -10.64
CA ALA A 597 -1.89 -6.13 -11.68
C ALA A 597 -0.89 -5.01 -11.35
N ILE A 598 -0.60 -4.81 -10.06
CA ILE A 598 0.36 -3.78 -9.59
C ILE A 598 1.78 -4.33 -9.58
N ILE A 599 1.94 -5.60 -9.23
CA ILE A 599 3.21 -6.32 -9.36
C ILE A 599 3.26 -6.78 -10.82
N PRO A 600 4.16 -6.25 -11.66
CA PRO A 600 4.25 -6.68 -13.04
C PRO A 600 4.31 -8.21 -13.07
N LYS A 601 3.46 -8.84 -13.87
CA LYS A 601 3.72 -10.22 -14.27
C LYS A 601 5.16 -10.22 -14.74
N LYS A 602 6.00 -11.10 -14.21
CA LYS A 602 7.21 -11.49 -14.94
C LYS A 602 6.76 -11.64 -16.39
N PRO A 603 7.42 -10.99 -17.33
CA PRO A 603 6.94 -10.92 -18.70
C PRO A 603 6.78 -12.34 -19.24
N ASP A 604 5.56 -12.85 -19.16
CA ASP A 604 5.15 -14.17 -19.69
C ASP A 604 4.70 -14.07 -21.14
N GLU A 605 5.07 -13.00 -21.80
CA GLU A 605 5.02 -12.91 -23.24
C GLU A 605 6.28 -12.20 -23.71
N LYS A 606 7.09 -12.95 -24.44
CA LYS A 606 8.21 -12.48 -25.23
C LYS A 606 7.90 -11.09 -25.79
N ALA A 607 8.28 -10.05 -25.08
CA ALA A 607 8.49 -8.75 -25.69
C ALA A 607 9.51 -9.02 -26.78
N LYS A 608 9.08 -9.15 -28.03
CA LYS A 608 9.96 -9.35 -29.17
C LYS A 608 10.86 -8.14 -29.19
N LEU A 609 12.10 -8.36 -28.76
CA LEU A 609 13.15 -7.34 -28.79
C LEU A 609 13.11 -6.67 -30.17
N ASP A 610 12.83 -5.39 -30.22
CA ASP A 610 12.95 -4.65 -31.47
C ASP A 610 14.43 -4.31 -31.71
N LEU A 611 15.17 -5.30 -32.16
CA LEU A 611 16.61 -5.19 -32.47
C LEU A 611 16.94 -4.04 -33.43
N LYS A 612 15.95 -3.47 -34.12
CA LYS A 612 16.17 -2.31 -35.02
C LYS A 612 16.53 -1.04 -34.25
N LYS A 613 16.20 -1.00 -32.94
CA LYS A 613 16.49 0.14 -32.07
C LYS A 613 17.82 0.01 -31.33
N ILE A 614 18.50 -1.12 -31.41
CA ILE A 614 19.82 -1.35 -30.84
C ILE A 614 20.87 -1.25 -31.95
N PRO A 615 21.94 -0.47 -31.81
CA PRO A 615 23.03 -0.40 -32.79
C PRO A 615 23.66 -1.78 -32.97
N LYS A 616 23.89 -2.18 -34.24
CA LYS A 616 24.38 -3.53 -34.59
C LYS A 616 25.78 -3.84 -34.04
N ASP A 617 26.59 -2.83 -33.83
CA ASP A 617 27.94 -2.92 -33.24
C ASP A 617 27.88 -3.27 -31.75
N GLU A 618 26.77 -2.99 -31.06
CA GLU A 618 26.56 -3.31 -29.66
C GLU A 618 26.05 -4.74 -29.38
N TYR A 619 25.58 -5.48 -30.41
CA TYR A 619 25.02 -6.84 -30.22
C TYR A 619 26.01 -7.82 -29.59
N LYS A 620 27.29 -7.77 -29.93
CA LYS A 620 28.33 -8.63 -29.35
C LYS A 620 28.58 -8.31 -27.87
N SER A 621 28.59 -7.02 -27.51
CA SER A 621 28.73 -6.57 -26.13
C SER A 621 27.53 -6.97 -25.31
N LEU A 622 26.31 -6.76 -25.83
CA LEU A 622 25.05 -7.12 -25.19
C LEU A 622 24.97 -8.64 -24.91
N ILE A 623 25.32 -9.49 -25.87
CA ILE A 623 25.38 -10.95 -25.67
C ILE A 623 26.34 -11.33 -24.56
N LYS A 624 27.51 -10.67 -24.51
CA LYS A 624 28.52 -10.94 -23.47
C LYS A 624 27.99 -10.55 -22.07
N ASP A 625 27.34 -9.41 -21.97
CA ASP A 625 26.78 -8.92 -20.72
C ASP A 625 25.62 -9.79 -20.24
N LEU A 626 24.68 -10.15 -21.15
CA LEU A 626 23.57 -11.05 -20.85
C LEU A 626 24.06 -12.47 -20.49
N SER A 627 25.16 -12.94 -21.09
CA SER A 627 25.74 -14.23 -20.73
C SER A 627 26.33 -14.22 -19.32
N ALA A 628 27.03 -13.14 -18.93
CA ALA A 628 27.55 -12.98 -17.59
C ALA A 628 26.42 -12.89 -16.53
N GLN A 629 25.34 -12.17 -16.83
CA GLN A 629 24.15 -12.11 -15.96
C GLN A 629 23.45 -13.48 -15.84
N MET A 630 23.35 -14.23 -16.93
CA MET A 630 22.78 -15.59 -16.94
C MET A 630 23.60 -16.55 -16.04
N GLU A 631 24.93 -16.50 -16.14
CA GLU A 631 25.81 -17.32 -15.31
C GLU A 631 25.67 -16.94 -13.82
N LEU A 632 25.60 -15.65 -13.51
CA LEU A 632 25.39 -15.16 -12.15
C LEU A 632 24.03 -15.57 -11.59
N ALA A 633 22.96 -15.41 -12.36
CA ALA A 633 21.61 -15.84 -11.98
C ALA A 633 21.58 -17.37 -11.73
N SER A 634 22.27 -18.17 -12.55
CA SER A 634 22.41 -19.61 -12.34
C SER A 634 23.17 -19.94 -11.07
N ALA A 635 24.25 -19.22 -10.78
CA ALA A 635 25.05 -19.40 -9.56
C ALA A 635 24.24 -19.02 -8.29
N ASN A 636 23.36 -18.05 -8.36
CA ASN A 636 22.47 -17.62 -7.31
C ASN A 636 21.19 -18.48 -7.18
N LEU A 637 21.07 -19.57 -7.94
CA LEU A 637 19.91 -20.48 -8.00
C LEU A 637 18.62 -19.79 -8.53
N GLU A 638 18.74 -18.66 -9.23
CA GLU A 638 17.64 -17.94 -9.89
C GLU A 638 17.36 -18.55 -11.28
N PHE A 639 16.95 -19.82 -11.33
CA PHE A 639 16.85 -20.59 -12.56
C PHE A 639 15.87 -20.03 -13.60
N GLU A 640 14.80 -19.38 -13.17
CA GLU A 640 13.83 -18.74 -14.09
C GLU A 640 14.48 -17.55 -14.80
N LYS A 641 15.16 -16.67 -14.07
CA LYS A 641 15.92 -15.52 -14.64
C LYS A 641 17.03 -15.99 -15.58
N ALA A 642 17.74 -17.05 -15.20
CA ALA A 642 18.77 -17.63 -16.06
C ALA A 642 18.18 -18.20 -17.36
N ALA A 643 17.01 -18.83 -17.32
CA ALA A 643 16.33 -19.33 -18.52
C ALA A 643 15.84 -18.20 -19.43
N GLU A 644 15.26 -17.12 -18.88
CA GLU A 644 14.85 -15.93 -19.62
C GLU A 644 16.04 -15.28 -20.35
N LEU A 645 17.16 -15.09 -19.65
CA LEU A 645 18.39 -14.52 -20.24
C LEU A 645 18.96 -15.42 -21.34
N ARG A 646 18.94 -16.74 -21.18
CA ARG A 646 19.35 -17.71 -22.21
C ARG A 646 18.50 -17.57 -23.46
N ASP A 647 17.19 -17.50 -23.32
CA ASP A 647 16.26 -17.42 -24.44
C ASP A 647 16.42 -16.08 -25.19
N LEU A 648 16.65 -14.99 -24.46
CA LEU A 648 16.96 -13.68 -25.02
C LEU A 648 18.27 -13.67 -25.82
N ILE A 649 19.34 -14.27 -25.27
CA ILE A 649 20.61 -14.44 -25.98
C ILE A 649 20.42 -15.23 -27.26
N ALA A 650 19.60 -16.29 -27.25
CA ALA A 650 19.33 -17.09 -28.43
C ALA A 650 18.58 -16.28 -29.50
N ASP A 651 17.63 -15.45 -29.13
CA ASP A 651 16.89 -14.57 -30.05
C ASP A 651 17.80 -13.50 -30.68
N ILE A 652 18.68 -12.86 -29.90
CA ILE A 652 19.66 -11.88 -30.40
C ILE A 652 20.60 -12.57 -31.39
N ARG A 653 21.13 -13.76 -31.05
CA ARG A 653 22.04 -14.54 -31.95
C ARG A 653 21.34 -14.94 -33.25
N SER A 654 20.04 -15.22 -33.22
CA SER A 654 19.30 -15.61 -34.44
C SER A 654 19.11 -14.45 -35.43
N LYS A 655 19.27 -13.20 -34.96
CA LYS A 655 19.06 -11.96 -35.75
C LYS A 655 20.37 -11.23 -36.08
N MET A 656 21.53 -11.71 -35.56
CA MET A 656 22.88 -11.29 -35.99
C MET A 656 23.22 -11.82 -37.36
#